data_822ee10686945d96c38e08f8452ffad3
#
_entry.id   822ee10686945d96c38e08f8452ffad3
#
_cell.length_a   1.000
_cell.length_b   1.000
_cell.length_c   1.000
_cell.angle_alpha   90.00
_cell.angle_beta   90.00
_cell.angle_gamma   90.00
#
_symmetry.space_group_name_H-M   'P 1'
#
loop_
_entity.id
_entity.type
_entity.pdbx_description
1 polymer ?
#
loop_
_entity_poly.entity_id
_entity_poly.type
_entity_poly.pdbx_seq_one_letter_code
_entity_poly.pdbx_strand_id
1 'polypeptide(L)'
;MARYPLSQLSVSLALCLAGTAVAGESPVNLPATTIQAKAAAEGESDLHTPSSSGSRLGLTALQTPASTSSLSGAQVRGRNNLSVQDAVTRTPGISSIGSPGNGGTALSARGFTGHSATMQLYDGTRQYVGAGTVTFPVDTWSVERVDVLRGPASVLYGEGATGAVINVVPKKPFTGAISNQLRFGYGSDDRRQAALDSGGSLSDALSYRLNLNQQASNGWVDDGESQSQALSAALRWDASDALSFTLSHDQGDQDPQRYLGTPLVAGQYRESLRESNYNVDNAEIRYNDQITRLVSDWRINDALSASNQLYYIKTQRYWRNAESYRWQPGDQVKRSDFYEIKHTQEQVGDRQTFTLEHALFGLDSRSVVGVDYNRIHFARQHDFASSFTDSVPLAGSGGGQYQSTDPLGYGPRERNLARQFSLFAENRTQLTERLSLVSGVRRDQVHIDRSNLVDDSRKDRSLSGDNWRAGLVFEVTPELSLYGQYATSTEGVSNLLTLNPTQQQFDLSEAKQTEIGLKQAFWNGQGEWTLAAYHIVKEKLLSRATPTASTEQIGQQSSDGLEATLELALGQGWQVSANAAWVRAEYDDFTEAGGDRSGNRPTNVPRRTANLWLSKALSEQVQAGVGARYVDARYADTANNVTLPSYTVVDANIGWQVLADVRLGLELNNLFDRQYATTGSSDGQQWYLGAPRSLFVTADYRF
;
A
#
# COMPACT_ATOMS: atom_id res chain seq x y z
N MET A 1 -32.86 15.26 9.87
CA MET A 1 -32.30 15.57 11.21
C MET A 1 -32.85 14.54 12.18
N ALA A 2 -32.09 13.55 12.54
CA ALA A 2 -32.40 12.62 13.62
C ALA A 2 -31.15 12.53 14.52
N ARG A 3 -31.30 13.07 15.72
CA ARG A 3 -30.28 12.99 16.78
C ARG A 3 -30.30 11.57 17.35
N TYR A 4 -29.19 10.89 17.37
CA TYR A 4 -28.99 9.64 18.09
C TYR A 4 -28.07 9.90 19.29
N PRO A 5 -28.41 9.36 20.48
CA PRO A 5 -27.64 9.61 21.69
C PRO A 5 -26.33 8.81 21.74
N LEU A 6 -25.28 9.51 22.14
CA LEU A 6 -23.89 9.02 22.33
C LEU A 6 -23.70 8.25 23.65
N SER A 7 -24.73 7.65 24.25
CA SER A 7 -24.68 7.23 25.66
C SER A 7 -24.69 5.71 25.92
N GLN A 8 -24.19 4.87 25.00
CA GLN A 8 -24.11 3.41 25.28
C GLN A 8 -22.77 2.75 24.98
N LEU A 9 -21.66 3.48 24.98
CA LEU A 9 -20.32 2.91 24.74
C LEU A 9 -19.37 2.94 25.94
N SER A 10 -19.86 3.19 27.16
CA SER A 10 -19.00 3.45 28.33
C SER A 10 -19.17 2.50 29.51
N VAL A 11 -19.71 1.30 29.34
CA VAL A 11 -19.81 0.36 30.48
C VAL A 11 -19.65 -1.07 29.98
N SER A 12 -18.42 -1.59 29.99
CA SER A 12 -18.14 -3.03 30.07
C SER A 12 -16.63 -3.35 30.08
N LEU A 13 -15.81 -2.64 30.86
CA LEU A 13 -14.41 -3.07 31.05
C LEU A 13 -13.92 -2.86 32.48
N ALA A 14 -14.68 -3.29 33.47
CA ALA A 14 -14.27 -3.29 34.88
C ALA A 14 -14.74 -4.57 35.57
N LEU A 15 -14.22 -5.72 35.15
CA LEU A 15 -14.26 -6.95 36.01
C LEU A 15 -13.36 -7.99 35.34
N CYS A 16 -12.18 -8.19 35.93
CA CYS A 16 -11.41 -9.42 36.06
C CYS A 16 -9.93 -9.11 36.32
N LEU A 17 -9.59 -8.62 37.47
CA LEU A 17 -8.21 -8.66 38.00
C LEU A 17 -8.27 -8.76 39.55
N ALA A 18 -8.55 -9.94 40.04
CA ALA A 18 -8.22 -10.33 41.39
C ALA A 18 -7.48 -11.68 41.32
N GLY A 19 -6.19 -11.64 41.18
CA GLY A 19 -5.28 -12.76 41.23
C GLY A 19 -4.07 -12.38 42.08
N THR A 20 -3.91 -13.07 43.19
CA THR A 20 -2.93 -12.87 44.25
C THR A 20 -1.48 -12.87 43.78
N ALA A 21 -0.73 -11.83 44.14
CA ALA A 21 0.70 -11.74 43.96
C ALA A 21 1.43 -12.69 44.93
N VAL A 22 2.24 -13.60 44.39
CA VAL A 22 3.28 -14.29 45.10
C VAL A 22 4.59 -13.57 44.86
N ALA A 23 5.17 -12.99 45.91
CA ALA A 23 6.46 -12.33 45.85
C ALA A 23 7.58 -13.38 45.82
N GLY A 24 8.52 -13.24 44.92
CA GLY A 24 9.76 -14.03 44.93
C GLY A 24 10.67 -13.69 43.77
N GLU A 25 11.80 -13.10 44.11
CA GLU A 25 13.06 -12.95 43.38
C GLU A 25 13.31 -11.68 42.57
N SER A 26 14.54 -11.18 42.72
CA SER A 26 15.05 -9.86 42.31
C SER A 26 14.93 -9.58 40.83
N PRO A 27 14.61 -8.33 40.41
CA PRO A 27 14.49 -7.98 39.01
C PRO A 27 15.87 -7.89 38.33
N VAL A 28 16.02 -8.66 37.26
CA VAL A 28 17.09 -8.41 36.27
C VAL A 28 16.77 -7.07 35.57
N ASN A 29 17.62 -6.08 35.78
CA ASN A 29 17.52 -4.78 35.11
C ASN A 29 17.81 -4.96 33.64
N LEU A 30 16.79 -5.11 32.82
CA LEU A 30 16.86 -4.92 31.37
C LEU A 30 16.74 -3.41 31.11
N PRO A 31 17.55 -2.81 30.21
CA PRO A 31 17.45 -1.38 29.89
C PRO A 31 16.08 -1.09 29.32
N ALA A 32 15.40 -0.08 29.88
CA ALA A 32 14.13 0.40 29.38
C ALA A 32 14.30 0.85 27.90
N THR A 33 13.79 0.04 26.97
CA THR A 33 13.79 0.38 25.55
C THR A 33 12.66 1.35 25.33
N THR A 34 12.95 2.64 25.48
CA THR A 34 12.11 3.71 24.94
C THR A 34 12.15 3.53 23.42
N ILE A 35 11.06 3.07 22.81
CA ILE A 35 10.92 3.06 21.35
C ILE A 35 10.71 4.50 20.91
N GLN A 36 11.75 5.31 20.97
CA GLN A 36 11.90 6.45 20.10
C GLN A 36 12.38 5.85 18.79
N ALA A 37 11.52 5.86 17.76
CA ALA A 37 11.97 5.62 16.40
C ALA A 37 12.95 6.76 16.04
N LYS A 38 14.22 6.53 16.36
CA LYS A 38 15.30 7.37 15.84
C LYS A 38 15.27 7.12 14.35
N ALA A 39 14.94 8.14 13.57
CA ALA A 39 15.11 8.07 12.12
C ALA A 39 16.53 7.54 11.90
N ALA A 40 16.63 6.40 11.19
CA ALA A 40 17.94 5.84 10.89
C ALA A 40 18.76 6.92 10.23
N ALA A 41 19.94 7.20 10.76
CA ALA A 41 20.86 8.12 10.11
C ALA A 41 21.17 7.55 8.73
N GLU A 42 21.34 8.41 7.71
CA GLU A 42 21.70 7.96 6.36
C GLU A 42 22.95 7.06 6.48
N GLY A 43 22.77 5.74 6.20
CA GLY A 43 23.83 4.73 6.30
C GLY A 43 23.70 3.73 7.46
N GLU A 44 22.71 3.81 8.35
CA GLU A 44 22.42 2.74 9.32
C GLU A 44 21.67 1.58 8.65
N SER A 45 22.02 0.35 9.05
CA SER A 45 21.38 -0.87 8.56
C SER A 45 19.91 -0.91 8.97
N ASP A 46 19.02 -1.14 8.00
CA ASP A 46 17.58 -1.27 8.21
C ASP A 46 17.22 -2.53 9.02
N LEU A 47 18.08 -3.57 8.97
CA LEU A 47 17.85 -4.84 9.66
C LEU A 47 17.82 -4.72 11.19
N HIS A 48 18.41 -3.70 11.78
CA HIS A 48 18.40 -3.42 13.23
C HIS A 48 17.28 -2.46 13.65
N THR A 49 16.55 -1.87 12.70
CA THR A 49 15.47 -0.94 13.01
C THR A 49 14.19 -1.71 13.34
N PRO A 50 13.51 -1.43 14.48
CA PRO A 50 12.23 -2.02 14.79
C PRO A 50 11.16 -1.60 13.78
N SER A 51 10.38 -2.57 13.30
CA SER A 51 9.28 -2.35 12.38
C SER A 51 7.97 -2.85 12.99
N SER A 52 6.95 -2.00 13.02
CA SER A 52 5.60 -2.39 13.43
C SER A 52 4.82 -3.13 12.35
N SER A 53 5.34 -3.18 11.13
CA SER A 53 4.63 -3.79 9.99
C SER A 53 4.82 -5.31 9.91
N GLY A 54 5.96 -5.83 10.37
CA GLY A 54 6.25 -7.27 10.42
C GLY A 54 5.78 -7.95 11.71
N SER A 55 5.60 -7.19 12.78
CA SER A 55 5.18 -7.67 14.11
C SER A 55 4.73 -6.49 14.97
N ARG A 56 3.77 -6.73 15.87
CA ARG A 56 3.35 -5.74 16.88
C ARG A 56 4.22 -5.79 18.16
N LEU A 57 5.19 -6.69 18.19
CA LEU A 57 6.08 -6.92 19.33
C LEU A 57 7.30 -5.99 19.36
N GLY A 58 7.41 -5.04 18.40
CA GLY A 58 8.56 -4.13 18.31
C GLY A 58 9.85 -4.83 17.88
N LEU A 59 9.75 -5.91 17.10
CA LEU A 59 10.90 -6.67 16.62
C LEU A 59 11.64 -5.91 15.51
N THR A 60 12.95 -6.08 15.50
CA THR A 60 13.78 -5.66 14.35
C THR A 60 13.55 -6.57 13.14
N ALA A 61 14.01 -6.17 11.97
CA ALA A 61 13.93 -7.02 10.79
C ALA A 61 14.68 -8.33 10.99
N LEU A 62 15.85 -8.35 11.68
CA LEU A 62 16.61 -9.55 12.04
C LEU A 62 15.82 -10.51 12.92
N GLN A 63 14.99 -10.00 13.84
CA GLN A 63 14.18 -10.76 14.78
C GLN A 63 12.82 -11.17 14.23
N THR A 64 12.46 -10.69 13.06
CA THR A 64 11.15 -10.95 12.43
C THR A 64 11.25 -12.14 11.48
N PRO A 65 10.48 -13.23 11.67
CA PRO A 65 10.50 -14.39 10.77
C PRO A 65 9.66 -14.15 9.51
N ALA A 66 9.94 -13.08 8.77
CA ALA A 66 9.23 -12.72 7.53
C ALA A 66 10.08 -11.81 6.65
N SER A 67 9.81 -11.78 5.36
CA SER A 67 10.41 -10.83 4.42
C SER A 67 9.83 -9.44 4.61
N THR A 68 10.64 -8.53 5.13
CA THR A 68 10.30 -7.12 5.34
C THR A 68 11.25 -6.22 4.57
N SER A 69 10.79 -5.03 4.21
CA SER A 69 11.62 -3.92 3.71
C SER A 69 11.07 -2.62 4.27
N SER A 70 11.94 -1.66 4.53
CA SER A 70 11.55 -0.29 4.89
C SER A 70 12.28 0.68 3.98
N LEU A 71 11.58 1.66 3.45
CA LEU A 71 12.10 2.73 2.62
C LEU A 71 11.93 4.03 3.40
N SER A 72 13.01 4.69 3.80
CA SER A 72 12.91 5.99 4.45
C SER A 72 12.33 7.04 3.50
N GLY A 73 11.67 8.07 4.06
CA GLY A 73 11.17 9.19 3.26
C GLY A 73 12.29 9.90 2.49
N ALA A 74 13.52 9.93 3.03
CA ALA A 74 14.70 10.43 2.33
C ALA A 74 15.04 9.58 1.10
N GLN A 75 15.06 8.24 1.23
CA GLN A 75 15.26 7.32 0.10
C GLN A 75 14.12 7.44 -0.94
N VAL A 76 12.86 7.52 -0.48
CA VAL A 76 11.70 7.68 -1.36
C VAL A 76 11.84 8.94 -2.22
N ARG A 77 12.11 10.09 -1.62
CA ARG A 77 12.31 11.36 -2.35
C ARG A 77 13.64 11.41 -3.10
N GLY A 78 14.71 10.89 -2.50
CA GLY A 78 16.04 10.87 -3.09
C GLY A 78 16.18 9.95 -4.31
N ARG A 79 15.22 9.06 -4.56
CA ARG A 79 15.17 8.18 -5.75
C ARG A 79 14.13 8.63 -6.78
N ASN A 80 13.70 9.89 -6.73
CA ASN A 80 12.72 10.51 -7.64
C ASN A 80 11.35 9.81 -7.65
N ASN A 81 10.93 9.17 -6.54
CA ASN A 81 9.64 8.53 -6.51
C ASN A 81 8.54 9.58 -6.34
N LEU A 82 7.65 9.67 -7.32
CA LEU A 82 6.59 10.66 -7.37
C LEU A 82 5.41 10.30 -6.46
N SER A 83 5.27 9.01 -6.18
CA SER A 83 4.20 8.45 -5.34
C SER A 83 4.74 7.33 -4.43
N VAL A 84 3.95 6.95 -3.44
CA VAL A 84 4.21 5.75 -2.64
C VAL A 84 4.22 4.49 -3.52
N GLN A 85 3.35 4.43 -4.52
CA GLN A 85 3.31 3.33 -5.47
C GLN A 85 4.62 3.17 -6.24
N ASP A 86 5.21 4.27 -6.74
CA ASP A 86 6.51 4.23 -7.38
C ASP A 86 7.60 3.71 -6.43
N ALA A 87 7.58 4.18 -5.17
CA ALA A 87 8.54 3.77 -4.16
C ALA A 87 8.48 2.26 -3.90
N VAL A 88 7.28 1.69 -3.70
CA VAL A 88 7.15 0.26 -3.38
C VAL A 88 7.47 -0.65 -4.56
N THR A 89 7.31 -0.19 -5.81
CA THR A 89 7.76 -0.96 -6.99
C THR A 89 9.27 -1.08 -7.11
N ARG A 90 10.03 -0.35 -6.29
CA ARG A 90 11.49 -0.50 -6.14
C ARG A 90 11.89 -1.49 -5.03
N THR A 91 10.93 -2.18 -4.43
CA THR A 91 11.16 -3.31 -3.52
C THR A 91 11.04 -4.64 -4.25
N PRO A 92 11.63 -5.74 -3.73
CA PRO A 92 11.63 -7.02 -4.45
C PRO A 92 10.20 -7.53 -4.72
N GLY A 93 9.96 -8.01 -5.93
CA GLY A 93 8.75 -8.75 -6.29
C GLY A 93 7.46 -7.92 -6.38
N ILE A 94 7.53 -6.59 -6.27
CA ILE A 94 6.36 -5.71 -6.40
C ILE A 94 6.38 -5.01 -7.77
N SER A 95 5.24 -5.01 -8.44
CA SER A 95 5.04 -4.28 -9.70
C SER A 95 3.69 -3.57 -9.72
N SER A 96 3.63 -2.43 -10.42
CA SER A 96 2.40 -1.67 -10.61
C SER A 96 1.54 -2.30 -11.70
N ILE A 97 0.23 -2.32 -11.46
CA ILE A 97 -0.80 -2.73 -12.41
C ILE A 97 -1.93 -1.70 -12.51
N GLY A 98 -1.71 -0.51 -11.95
CA GLY A 98 -2.74 0.51 -11.89
C GLY A 98 -3.07 1.14 -13.24
N SER A 99 -4.30 1.60 -13.39
CA SER A 99 -4.75 2.47 -14.47
C SER A 99 -4.54 3.93 -14.08
N PRO A 100 -3.71 4.70 -14.78
CA PRO A 100 -3.41 6.08 -14.39
C PRO A 100 -4.64 6.97 -14.25
N GLY A 101 -5.54 6.90 -15.21
CA GLY A 101 -6.73 7.75 -15.25
C GLY A 101 -7.79 7.48 -14.19
N ASN A 102 -7.72 6.34 -13.52
CA ASN A 102 -8.63 5.97 -12.43
C ASN A 102 -7.92 6.00 -11.06
N GLY A 103 -6.84 6.76 -10.94
CA GLY A 103 -6.01 6.81 -9.73
C GLY A 103 -5.45 5.44 -9.36
N GLY A 104 -5.23 4.58 -10.35
CA GLY A 104 -4.93 3.17 -10.17
C GLY A 104 -3.65 2.96 -9.38
N THR A 105 -3.82 2.44 -8.18
CA THR A 105 -2.74 2.14 -7.24
C THR A 105 -2.61 0.65 -6.99
N ALA A 106 -3.27 -0.18 -7.81
CA ALA A 106 -3.19 -1.63 -7.67
C ALA A 106 -1.78 -2.15 -7.95
N LEU A 107 -1.38 -3.15 -7.18
CA LEU A 107 -0.05 -3.74 -7.20
C LEU A 107 -0.15 -5.26 -7.37
N SER A 108 0.92 -5.83 -7.90
CA SER A 108 1.18 -7.27 -7.90
C SER A 108 2.33 -7.56 -6.93
N ALA A 109 2.15 -8.55 -6.08
CA ALA A 109 3.16 -9.03 -5.14
C ALA A 109 3.06 -10.56 -5.00
N ARG A 110 4.18 -11.27 -5.10
CA ARG A 110 4.28 -12.73 -4.94
C ARG A 110 3.26 -13.54 -5.77
N GLY A 111 2.92 -13.06 -6.98
CA GLY A 111 1.97 -13.76 -7.85
C GLY A 111 0.51 -13.39 -7.64
N PHE A 112 0.17 -12.57 -6.66
CA PHE A 112 -1.18 -12.12 -6.35
C PHE A 112 -1.35 -10.65 -6.70
N THR A 113 -2.53 -10.27 -7.18
CA THR A 113 -2.79 -8.95 -7.75
C THR A 113 -4.00 -8.27 -7.13
N GLY A 114 -3.98 -6.94 -7.12
CA GLY A 114 -5.10 -6.10 -6.69
C GLY A 114 -5.11 -5.81 -5.19
N HIS A 115 -6.05 -4.95 -4.80
CA HIS A 115 -6.14 -4.42 -3.43
C HIS A 115 -6.60 -5.44 -2.38
N SER A 116 -7.23 -6.53 -2.79
CA SER A 116 -7.57 -7.63 -1.88
C SER A 116 -6.34 -8.43 -1.48
N ALA A 117 -5.38 -8.60 -2.41
CA ALA A 117 -4.15 -9.35 -2.19
C ALA A 117 -3.01 -8.49 -1.67
N THR A 118 -2.97 -7.20 -2.05
CA THR A 118 -1.94 -6.24 -1.62
C THR A 118 -2.61 -5.13 -0.81
N MET A 119 -2.53 -5.26 0.52
CA MET A 119 -3.19 -4.36 1.46
C MET A 119 -2.39 -3.08 1.63
N GLN A 120 -3.07 -1.93 1.70
CA GLN A 120 -2.45 -0.66 2.02
C GLN A 120 -2.94 -0.13 3.36
N LEU A 121 -1.98 0.30 4.19
CA LEU A 121 -2.18 0.89 5.49
C LEU A 121 -1.63 2.31 5.52
N TYR A 122 -2.23 3.14 6.35
CA TYR A 122 -1.68 4.43 6.72
C TYR A 122 -1.50 4.49 8.24
N ASP A 123 -0.25 4.53 8.68
CA ASP A 123 0.17 4.42 10.08
C ASP A 123 -0.51 3.25 10.82
N GLY A 124 -0.46 2.06 10.22
CA GLY A 124 -1.04 0.84 10.75
C GLY A 124 -2.57 0.72 10.63
N THR A 125 -3.27 1.74 10.12
CA THR A 125 -4.72 1.71 9.88
C THR A 125 -5.02 1.29 8.45
N ARG A 126 -5.84 0.26 8.28
CA ARG A 126 -6.20 -0.23 6.95
C ARG A 126 -7.10 0.77 6.22
N GLN A 127 -6.71 1.06 4.99
CA GLN A 127 -7.54 1.79 4.04
C GLN A 127 -8.38 0.78 3.25
N TYR A 128 -9.66 0.68 3.59
CA TYR A 128 -10.59 -0.15 2.82
C TYR A 128 -10.92 0.52 1.49
N VAL A 129 -11.11 -0.30 0.47
CA VAL A 129 -11.32 0.18 -0.89
C VAL A 129 -12.68 -0.26 -1.39
N GLY A 130 -13.61 0.67 -1.58
CA GLY A 130 -14.92 0.38 -2.15
C GLY A 130 -14.88 0.12 -3.67
N ALA A 131 -13.92 0.72 -4.38
CA ALA A 131 -13.88 0.73 -5.84
C ALA A 131 -12.54 0.28 -6.45
N GLY A 132 -11.74 -0.48 -5.74
CA GLY A 132 -10.48 -0.98 -6.27
C GLY A 132 -9.35 0.06 -6.37
N THR A 133 -9.43 1.19 -5.67
CA THR A 133 -8.44 2.26 -5.72
C THR A 133 -8.16 2.82 -4.35
N VAL A 134 -6.90 2.84 -3.93
CA VAL A 134 -6.40 3.60 -2.78
C VAL A 134 -5.78 4.88 -3.31
N THR A 135 -6.23 6.02 -2.83
CA THR A 135 -5.84 7.34 -3.34
C THR A 135 -4.98 8.13 -2.36
N PHE A 136 -4.85 7.68 -1.12
CA PHE A 136 -4.07 8.36 -0.09
C PHE A 136 -2.87 7.52 0.37
N PRO A 137 -1.69 8.12 0.64
CA PRO A 137 -1.39 9.55 0.49
C PRO A 137 -1.22 9.96 -0.98
N VAL A 138 -1.53 11.21 -1.26
CA VAL A 138 -1.49 11.77 -2.63
C VAL A 138 -0.07 12.10 -3.09
N ASP A 139 0.89 12.15 -2.17
CA ASP A 139 2.30 12.46 -2.42
C ASP A 139 3.24 11.80 -1.41
N THR A 140 4.54 12.08 -1.53
CA THR A 140 5.58 11.52 -0.65
C THR A 140 6.14 12.53 0.35
N TRP A 141 5.64 13.78 0.39
CA TRP A 141 6.22 14.85 1.21
C TRP A 141 6.04 14.62 2.71
N SER A 142 4.84 14.21 3.13
CA SER A 142 4.51 13.89 4.51
C SER A 142 5.00 12.50 4.97
N VAL A 143 5.58 11.70 4.06
CA VAL A 143 6.00 10.33 4.36
C VAL A 143 7.33 10.32 5.10
N GLU A 144 7.36 9.69 6.28
CA GLU A 144 8.55 9.37 7.06
C GLU A 144 9.23 8.11 6.54
N ARG A 145 8.44 7.05 6.31
CA ARG A 145 8.90 5.80 5.72
C ARG A 145 7.73 4.99 5.13
N VAL A 146 8.07 4.05 4.29
CA VAL A 146 7.14 3.04 3.76
C VAL A 146 7.67 1.67 4.12
N ASP A 147 6.91 0.96 4.96
CA ASP A 147 7.22 -0.42 5.34
C ASP A 147 6.46 -1.40 4.45
N VAL A 148 7.15 -2.45 4.01
CA VAL A 148 6.57 -3.52 3.19
C VAL A 148 6.78 -4.86 3.89
N LEU A 149 5.69 -5.54 4.19
CA LEU A 149 5.69 -6.95 4.64
C LEU A 149 5.18 -7.80 3.47
N ARG A 150 5.95 -8.79 3.03
CA ARG A 150 5.59 -9.66 1.91
C ARG A 150 5.01 -10.99 2.39
N GLY A 151 4.01 -11.48 1.66
CA GLY A 151 3.26 -12.69 1.98
C GLY A 151 2.07 -12.49 2.92
N PRO A 152 1.43 -13.58 3.36
CA PRO A 152 0.24 -13.57 4.20
C PRO A 152 0.44 -12.84 5.52
N ALA A 153 -0.41 -11.84 5.79
CA ALA A 153 -0.32 -10.99 6.97
C ALA A 153 -1.66 -10.79 7.71
N SER A 154 -2.65 -11.63 7.44
CA SER A 154 -3.98 -11.50 8.05
C SER A 154 -3.97 -11.61 9.57
N VAL A 155 -3.01 -12.30 10.17
CA VAL A 155 -2.82 -12.34 11.63
C VAL A 155 -2.62 -10.94 12.22
N LEU A 156 -1.93 -10.06 11.51
CA LEU A 156 -1.66 -8.70 11.97
C LEU A 156 -2.78 -7.71 11.62
N TYR A 157 -3.37 -7.85 10.41
CA TYR A 157 -4.16 -6.79 9.80
C TYR A 157 -5.57 -7.19 9.38
N GLY A 158 -5.97 -8.47 9.58
CA GLY A 158 -7.26 -8.99 9.19
C GLY A 158 -7.30 -9.48 7.75
N GLU A 159 -8.49 -9.74 7.24
CA GLU A 159 -8.72 -10.32 5.92
C GLU A 159 -8.05 -9.52 4.79
N GLY A 160 -7.52 -10.21 3.77
CA GLY A 160 -6.68 -9.68 2.70
C GLY A 160 -5.19 -9.94 2.95
N ALA A 161 -4.32 -9.22 2.23
CA ALA A 161 -2.86 -9.31 2.39
C ALA A 161 -2.27 -10.71 2.12
N THR A 162 -2.68 -11.37 1.07
CA THR A 162 -2.05 -12.63 0.64
C THR A 162 -0.67 -12.39 0.01
N GLY A 163 -0.52 -11.32 -0.78
CA GLY A 163 0.73 -10.99 -1.48
C GLY A 163 1.65 -10.06 -0.69
N ALA A 164 1.12 -8.97 -0.15
CA ALA A 164 1.89 -8.01 0.63
C ALA A 164 1.01 -7.07 1.47
N VAL A 165 1.62 -6.46 2.49
CA VAL A 165 1.12 -5.27 3.19
C VAL A 165 2.10 -4.13 2.97
N ILE A 166 1.56 -2.97 2.62
CA ILE A 166 2.29 -1.72 2.48
C ILE A 166 1.77 -0.76 3.53
N ASN A 167 2.64 -0.36 4.45
CA ASN A 167 2.29 0.57 5.51
C ASN A 167 3.03 1.89 5.30
N VAL A 168 2.28 2.94 5.01
CA VAL A 168 2.82 4.30 4.92
C VAL A 168 2.81 4.92 6.30
N VAL A 169 3.97 5.29 6.80
CA VAL A 169 4.13 5.95 8.09
C VAL A 169 4.37 7.44 7.86
N PRO A 170 3.48 8.33 8.31
CA PRO A 170 3.68 9.77 8.19
C PRO A 170 4.73 10.28 9.16
N LYS A 171 5.30 11.46 8.86
CA LYS A 171 6.16 12.21 9.77
C LYS A 171 5.40 12.51 11.07
N LYS A 172 6.06 12.27 12.20
CA LYS A 172 5.47 12.40 13.54
C LYS A 172 6.01 13.62 14.29
N PRO A 173 5.26 14.14 15.29
CA PRO A 173 5.80 15.11 16.23
C PRO A 173 7.08 14.60 16.87
N PHE A 174 8.01 15.49 17.14
CA PHE A 174 9.27 15.20 17.80
C PHE A 174 9.61 16.29 18.83
N THR A 175 10.39 15.93 19.84
CA THR A 175 10.89 16.87 20.86
C THR A 175 12.19 17.50 20.41
N GLY A 176 12.36 18.79 20.71
CA GLY A 176 13.55 19.56 20.35
C GLY A 176 13.20 20.90 19.73
N ALA A 177 14.21 21.60 19.19
CA ALA A 177 14.02 22.87 18.52
C ALA A 177 13.09 22.77 17.32
N ILE A 178 12.31 23.82 17.08
CA ILE A 178 11.46 23.91 15.89
C ILE A 178 12.37 23.95 14.66
N SER A 179 12.08 23.06 13.71
CA SER A 179 12.76 22.98 12.42
C SER A 179 11.73 23.14 11.31
N ASN A 180 12.05 23.95 10.33
CA ASN A 180 11.20 24.24 9.20
C ASN A 180 11.92 23.91 7.90
N GLN A 181 11.20 23.42 6.90
CA GLN A 181 11.68 23.22 5.55
C GLN A 181 10.63 23.68 4.53
N LEU A 182 11.04 24.50 3.59
CA LEU A 182 10.27 24.84 2.41
C LEU A 182 10.86 24.11 1.20
N ARG A 183 9.99 23.66 0.30
CA ARG A 183 10.39 23.16 -1.02
C ARG A 183 9.62 23.87 -2.10
N PHE A 184 10.32 24.26 -3.16
CA PHE A 184 9.74 24.67 -4.43
C PHE A 184 10.30 23.79 -5.53
N GLY A 185 9.45 23.46 -6.50
CA GLY A 185 9.84 22.64 -7.65
C GLY A 185 9.18 23.08 -8.93
N TYR A 186 9.91 22.92 -10.06
CA TYR A 186 9.44 23.20 -11.41
C TYR A 186 10.06 22.22 -12.41
N GLY A 187 9.29 21.79 -13.41
CA GLY A 187 9.82 20.85 -14.40
C GLY A 187 8.95 20.66 -15.63
N SER A 188 9.19 19.53 -16.31
CA SER A 188 8.47 19.13 -17.52
C SER A 188 6.96 19.17 -17.31
N ASP A 189 6.21 19.39 -18.38
CA ASP A 189 4.75 19.45 -18.40
C ASP A 189 4.20 20.53 -17.44
N ASP A 190 4.97 21.63 -17.30
CA ASP A 190 4.67 22.75 -16.38
C ASP A 190 4.40 22.25 -14.94
N ARG A 191 5.05 21.16 -14.53
CA ARG A 191 4.91 20.63 -13.19
C ARG A 191 5.46 21.59 -12.16
N ARG A 192 4.64 21.92 -11.17
CA ARG A 192 4.95 22.87 -10.09
C ARG A 192 4.71 22.20 -8.74
N GLN A 193 5.56 22.53 -7.78
CA GLN A 193 5.40 22.07 -6.40
C GLN A 193 5.73 23.21 -5.43
N ALA A 194 4.94 23.32 -4.37
CA ALA A 194 5.25 24.10 -3.18
C ALA A 194 4.92 23.28 -1.94
N ALA A 195 5.87 23.14 -1.01
CA ALA A 195 5.68 22.34 0.18
C ALA A 195 6.32 22.97 1.42
N LEU A 196 5.70 22.70 2.59
CA LEU A 196 6.18 23.11 3.91
C LEU A 196 6.23 21.87 4.81
N ASP A 197 7.29 21.77 5.60
CA ASP A 197 7.43 20.85 6.72
C ASP A 197 7.87 21.64 7.94
N SER A 198 7.15 21.55 9.04
CA SER A 198 7.42 22.24 10.28
C SER A 198 7.15 21.33 11.46
N GLY A 199 8.05 21.29 12.45
CA GLY A 199 7.85 20.46 13.63
C GLY A 199 8.84 20.78 14.74
N GLY A 200 8.51 20.34 15.95
CA GLY A 200 9.31 20.53 17.15
C GLY A 200 8.47 20.68 18.40
N SER A 201 9.10 21.04 19.52
CA SER A 201 8.45 21.29 20.80
C SER A 201 7.78 22.65 20.85
N LEU A 202 6.51 22.69 21.28
CA LEU A 202 5.80 23.91 21.68
C LEU A 202 6.00 24.19 23.18
N SER A 203 6.21 23.12 23.97
CA SER A 203 6.59 23.16 25.38
C SER A 203 7.28 21.84 25.74
N ASP A 204 7.68 21.65 26.99
CA ASP A 204 8.29 20.40 27.48
C ASP A 204 7.37 19.18 27.28
N ALA A 205 6.05 19.40 27.37
CA ALA A 205 5.05 18.33 27.26
C ALA A 205 4.33 18.31 25.90
N LEU A 206 4.53 19.26 25.01
CA LEU A 206 3.75 19.41 23.79
C LEU A 206 4.64 19.57 22.58
N SER A 207 4.48 18.68 21.61
CA SER A 207 5.19 18.73 20.33
C SER A 207 4.23 18.61 19.15
N TYR A 208 4.64 19.11 17.98
CA TYR A 208 3.83 19.11 16.77
C TYR A 208 4.58 18.71 15.52
N ARG A 209 3.84 18.33 14.48
CA ARG A 209 4.31 18.23 13.10
C ARG A 209 3.23 18.73 12.15
N LEU A 210 3.63 19.54 11.19
CA LEU A 210 2.79 20.08 10.13
C LEU A 210 3.48 19.89 8.79
N ASN A 211 2.80 19.27 7.84
CA ASN A 211 3.23 19.14 6.46
C ASN A 211 2.12 19.65 5.55
N LEU A 212 2.49 20.49 4.59
CA LEU A 212 1.65 20.98 3.52
C LEU A 212 2.36 20.69 2.20
N ASN A 213 1.62 20.27 1.19
CA ASN A 213 2.15 20.10 -0.17
C ASN A 213 1.06 20.42 -1.19
N GLN A 214 1.44 21.17 -2.22
CA GLN A 214 0.62 21.43 -3.38
C GLN A 214 1.42 21.13 -4.63
N GLN A 215 0.79 20.42 -5.58
CA GLN A 215 1.36 20.12 -6.88
C GLN A 215 0.32 20.38 -7.98
N ALA A 216 0.82 20.76 -9.15
CA ALA A 216 0.03 20.89 -10.38
C ALA A 216 0.91 20.56 -11.58
N SER A 217 0.31 20.05 -12.66
CA SER A 217 0.98 19.75 -13.94
C SER A 217 -0.01 19.81 -15.07
N ASN A 218 0.44 20.20 -16.26
CA ASN A 218 -0.36 20.09 -17.50
C ASN A 218 -0.48 18.62 -17.98
N GLY A 219 0.35 17.70 -17.41
CA GLY A 219 0.40 16.30 -17.84
C GLY A 219 1.13 16.09 -19.16
N TRP A 220 1.44 14.82 -19.45
CA TRP A 220 2.19 14.42 -20.64
C TRP A 220 1.31 13.96 -21.80
N VAL A 221 0.00 13.92 -21.63
CA VAL A 221 -0.98 13.69 -22.71
C VAL A 221 -1.81 14.94 -22.90
N ASP A 222 -2.43 15.06 -24.06
CA ASP A 222 -3.39 16.10 -24.36
C ASP A 222 -4.51 16.13 -23.31
N ASP A 223 -4.94 17.31 -22.85
CA ASP A 223 -5.95 17.50 -21.81
C ASP A 223 -5.65 16.71 -20.51
N GLY A 224 -4.35 16.57 -20.20
CA GLY A 224 -3.81 15.73 -19.11
C GLY A 224 -3.56 16.47 -17.80
N GLU A 225 -4.17 17.63 -17.57
CA GLU A 225 -3.95 18.42 -16.35
C GLU A 225 -4.22 17.60 -15.10
N SER A 226 -3.40 17.84 -14.10
CA SER A 226 -3.54 17.24 -12.77
C SER A 226 -3.19 18.23 -11.69
N GLN A 227 -3.82 18.07 -10.53
CA GLN A 227 -3.48 18.83 -9.33
C GLN A 227 -3.70 18.01 -8.08
N SER A 228 -2.94 18.34 -7.04
CA SER A 228 -3.12 17.73 -5.71
C SER A 228 -2.75 18.69 -4.60
N GLN A 229 -3.42 18.54 -3.45
CA GLN A 229 -3.12 19.22 -2.21
C GLN A 229 -3.12 18.21 -1.07
N ALA A 230 -2.15 18.32 -0.18
CA ALA A 230 -2.01 17.47 0.98
C ALA A 230 -1.74 18.30 2.24
N LEU A 231 -2.43 17.92 3.32
CA LEU A 231 -2.20 18.37 4.68
C LEU A 231 -1.93 17.14 5.54
N SER A 232 -0.88 17.18 6.36
CA SER A 232 -0.67 16.24 7.46
C SER A 232 -0.29 17.05 8.70
N ALA A 233 -1.12 16.98 9.73
CA ALA A 233 -0.93 17.70 10.99
C ALA A 233 -1.05 16.74 12.16
N ALA A 234 -0.12 16.82 13.11
CA ALA A 234 -0.16 16.03 14.32
C ALA A 234 0.30 16.83 15.53
N LEU A 235 -0.35 16.59 16.65
CA LEU A 235 -0.04 17.18 17.96
C LEU A 235 0.13 16.04 18.96
N ARG A 236 1.26 15.99 19.65
CA ARG A 236 1.55 15.04 20.72
C ARG A 236 1.62 15.76 22.04
N TRP A 237 0.87 15.23 23.02
CA TRP A 237 0.91 15.67 24.40
C TRP A 237 1.40 14.52 25.29
N ASP A 238 2.55 14.72 25.91
CA ASP A 238 3.12 13.85 26.93
C ASP A 238 2.53 14.28 28.29
N ALA A 239 1.39 13.69 28.66
CA ALA A 239 0.66 14.03 29.89
C ALA A 239 1.44 13.64 31.15
N SER A 240 2.31 12.65 31.03
CA SER A 240 3.32 12.23 32.02
C SER A 240 4.40 11.40 31.31
N ASP A 241 5.45 11.00 32.04
CA ASP A 241 6.49 10.08 31.55
C ASP A 241 5.92 8.70 31.11
N ALA A 242 4.73 8.37 31.56
CA ALA A 242 4.09 7.08 31.29
C ALA A 242 2.89 7.17 30.34
N LEU A 243 2.35 8.35 30.05
CA LEU A 243 1.11 8.52 29.28
C LEU A 243 1.26 9.63 28.26
N SER A 244 1.02 9.30 27.00
CA SER A 244 0.99 10.27 25.92
C SER A 244 -0.25 10.13 25.04
N PHE A 245 -0.64 11.22 24.41
CA PHE A 245 -1.72 11.30 23.43
C PHE A 245 -1.19 11.93 22.15
N THR A 246 -1.53 11.35 21.01
CA THR A 246 -1.22 11.93 19.70
C THR A 246 -2.51 12.07 18.90
N LEU A 247 -2.90 13.30 18.61
CA LEU A 247 -3.99 13.62 17.68
C LEU A 247 -3.38 13.94 16.33
N SER A 248 -3.84 13.28 15.28
CA SER A 248 -3.43 13.59 13.91
C SER A 248 -4.63 13.77 12.99
N HIS A 249 -4.47 14.64 12.00
CA HIS A 249 -5.41 14.85 10.90
C HIS A 249 -4.63 14.95 9.60
N ASP A 250 -4.99 14.09 8.67
CA ASP A 250 -4.38 13.99 7.35
C ASP A 250 -5.49 14.18 6.30
N GLN A 251 -5.24 15.01 5.29
CA GLN A 251 -6.17 15.27 4.20
C GLN A 251 -5.44 15.30 2.88
N GLY A 252 -6.07 14.73 1.85
CA GLY A 252 -5.61 14.79 0.46
C GLY A 252 -6.77 15.11 -0.48
N ASP A 253 -6.57 16.09 -1.34
CA ASP A 253 -7.44 16.40 -2.46
C ASP A 253 -6.65 16.19 -3.76
N GLN A 254 -7.22 15.44 -4.71
CA GLN A 254 -6.54 15.09 -5.94
C GLN A 254 -7.49 15.09 -7.13
N ASP A 255 -7.08 15.80 -8.19
CA ASP A 255 -7.60 15.69 -9.54
C ASP A 255 -6.49 15.07 -10.41
N PRO A 256 -6.47 13.74 -10.58
CA PRO A 256 -5.40 13.07 -11.34
C PRO A 256 -5.58 13.27 -12.83
N GLN A 257 -4.50 13.02 -13.59
CA GLN A 257 -4.53 13.03 -15.05
C GLN A 257 -5.64 12.12 -15.60
N ARG A 258 -6.48 12.64 -16.50
CA ARG A 258 -7.66 11.96 -17.08
C ARG A 258 -7.31 11.07 -18.27
N TYR A 259 -6.23 10.31 -18.16
CA TYR A 259 -5.73 9.40 -19.18
C TYR A 259 -6.13 7.95 -18.85
N LEU A 260 -6.85 7.31 -19.77
CA LEU A 260 -7.34 5.94 -19.60
C LEU A 260 -6.73 4.94 -20.60
N GLY A 261 -5.62 5.30 -21.22
CA GLY A 261 -4.82 4.44 -22.09
C GLY A 261 -4.83 4.87 -23.56
N THR A 262 -4.07 4.13 -24.36
CA THR A 262 -3.84 4.38 -25.80
C THR A 262 -4.28 3.15 -26.59
N PRO A 263 -5.12 3.29 -27.64
CA PRO A 263 -5.55 2.17 -28.46
C PRO A 263 -4.39 1.58 -29.27
N LEU A 264 -4.42 0.27 -29.49
CA LEU A 264 -3.49 -0.43 -30.37
C LEU A 264 -4.07 -0.47 -31.78
N VAL A 265 -3.28 -0.04 -32.78
CA VAL A 265 -3.66 -0.06 -34.18
C VAL A 265 -3.29 -1.41 -34.81
N ALA A 266 -4.31 -2.18 -35.18
CA ALA A 266 -4.14 -3.56 -35.65
C ALA A 266 -3.29 -4.41 -34.67
N GLY A 267 -3.50 -4.25 -33.35
CA GLY A 267 -2.79 -4.96 -32.29
C GLY A 267 -1.37 -4.47 -32.02
N GLN A 268 -0.96 -3.33 -32.58
CA GLN A 268 0.38 -2.77 -32.39
C GLN A 268 0.32 -1.34 -31.84
N TYR A 269 1.21 -1.04 -30.91
CA TYR A 269 1.41 0.31 -30.42
C TYR A 269 2.04 1.19 -31.50
N ARG A 270 1.54 2.44 -31.66
CA ARG A 270 2.12 3.49 -32.51
C ARG A 270 2.62 4.65 -31.66
N GLU A 271 3.87 5.01 -31.83
CA GLU A 271 4.51 6.12 -31.09
C GLU A 271 3.82 7.46 -31.30
N SER A 272 3.29 7.71 -32.48
CA SER A 272 2.55 8.93 -32.81
C SER A 272 1.28 9.14 -31.99
N LEU A 273 0.81 8.11 -31.26
CA LEU A 273 -0.37 8.18 -30.40
C LEU A 273 -0.02 8.32 -28.91
N ARG A 274 1.26 8.48 -28.58
CA ARG A 274 1.72 8.49 -27.19
C ARG A 274 1.04 9.56 -26.35
N GLU A 275 0.92 10.75 -26.88
CA GLU A 275 0.37 11.92 -26.21
C GLU A 275 -1.13 12.08 -26.40
N SER A 276 -1.74 11.29 -27.31
CA SER A 276 -3.16 11.39 -27.61
C SER A 276 -4.01 10.91 -26.44
N ASN A 277 -5.03 11.69 -26.10
CA ASN A 277 -6.02 11.37 -25.08
C ASN A 277 -7.41 11.24 -25.73
N TYR A 278 -8.01 10.06 -25.65
CA TYR A 278 -9.29 9.77 -26.28
C TYR A 278 -10.49 9.93 -25.34
N ASN A 279 -10.29 10.52 -24.18
CA ASN A 279 -11.39 10.76 -23.23
C ASN A 279 -12.37 11.83 -23.76
N VAL A 280 -13.48 12.02 -23.08
CA VAL A 280 -14.45 13.08 -23.37
C VAL A 280 -13.98 14.42 -22.80
N ASP A 281 -14.38 15.54 -23.43
CA ASP A 281 -13.97 16.90 -23.01
C ASP A 281 -14.41 17.25 -21.59
N ASN A 282 -15.56 16.71 -21.16
CA ASN A 282 -16.08 16.89 -19.81
C ASN A 282 -15.73 15.75 -18.86
N ALA A 283 -14.68 14.97 -19.16
CA ALA A 283 -14.14 14.00 -18.23
C ALA A 283 -13.74 14.66 -16.90
N GLU A 284 -14.00 13.98 -15.80
CA GLU A 284 -13.71 14.50 -14.48
C GLU A 284 -13.34 13.36 -13.54
N ILE A 285 -12.22 13.50 -12.83
CA ILE A 285 -11.78 12.57 -11.80
C ILE A 285 -11.38 13.38 -10.59
N ARG A 286 -12.01 13.11 -9.44
CA ARG A 286 -11.69 13.78 -8.16
C ARG A 286 -11.69 12.81 -7.01
N TYR A 287 -10.71 12.96 -6.13
CA TYR A 287 -10.59 12.24 -4.87
C TYR A 287 -10.39 13.20 -3.71
N ASN A 288 -11.11 12.95 -2.63
CA ASN A 288 -10.95 13.63 -1.36
C ASN A 288 -10.86 12.57 -0.26
N ASP A 289 -9.74 12.53 0.43
CA ASP A 289 -9.47 11.61 1.52
C ASP A 289 -9.17 12.38 2.81
N GLN A 290 -9.75 11.96 3.93
CA GLN A 290 -9.53 12.52 5.25
C GLN A 290 -9.34 11.40 6.25
N ILE A 291 -8.31 11.50 7.08
CA ILE A 291 -7.97 10.53 8.13
C ILE A 291 -7.71 11.29 9.42
N THR A 292 -8.51 11.05 10.45
CA THR A 292 -8.30 11.62 11.79
C THR A 292 -8.05 10.47 12.76
N ARG A 293 -7.01 10.58 13.58
CA ARG A 293 -6.65 9.54 14.55
C ARG A 293 -6.31 10.16 15.89
N LEU A 294 -6.70 9.48 16.95
CA LEU A 294 -6.25 9.72 18.31
C LEU A 294 -5.56 8.45 18.80
N VAL A 295 -4.28 8.54 19.09
CA VAL A 295 -3.48 7.45 19.66
C VAL A 295 -3.18 7.80 21.11
N SER A 296 -3.39 6.85 22.01
CA SER A 296 -3.05 6.95 23.43
C SER A 296 -2.12 5.82 23.79
N ASP A 297 -0.90 6.13 24.23
CA ASP A 297 0.10 5.17 24.65
C ASP A 297 0.33 5.31 26.14
N TRP A 298 0.14 4.21 26.88
CA TRP A 298 0.26 4.17 28.33
C TRP A 298 1.17 3.04 28.80
N ARG A 299 2.27 3.38 29.46
CA ARG A 299 3.12 2.47 30.20
C ARG A 299 2.55 2.32 31.62
N ILE A 300 1.76 1.27 31.85
CA ILE A 300 1.07 1.02 33.12
C ILE A 300 2.09 0.69 34.23
N ASN A 301 3.07 -0.16 33.90
CA ASN A 301 4.22 -0.51 34.71
C ASN A 301 5.34 -1.05 33.80
N ASP A 302 6.43 -1.56 34.38
CA ASP A 302 7.58 -2.05 33.60
C ASP A 302 7.26 -3.28 32.74
N ALA A 303 6.26 -4.07 33.16
CA ALA A 303 5.87 -5.29 32.45
C ALA A 303 4.64 -5.09 31.51
N LEU A 304 3.83 -4.06 31.72
CA LEU A 304 2.55 -3.91 31.03
C LEU A 304 2.42 -2.52 30.42
N SER A 305 2.17 -2.47 29.12
CA SER A 305 1.77 -1.26 28.40
C SER A 305 0.46 -1.46 27.62
N ALA A 306 -0.25 -0.38 27.39
CA ALA A 306 -1.47 -0.34 26.60
C ALA A 306 -1.34 0.72 25.52
N SER A 307 -1.90 0.45 24.34
CA SER A 307 -2.06 1.43 23.27
C SER A 307 -3.48 1.36 22.72
N ASN A 308 -4.11 2.51 22.57
CA ASN A 308 -5.42 2.64 21.95
C ASN A 308 -5.32 3.55 20.75
N GLN A 309 -5.99 3.17 19.65
CA GLN A 309 -6.06 3.95 18.42
C GLN A 309 -7.53 4.08 17.99
N LEU A 310 -8.10 5.26 18.20
CA LEU A 310 -9.37 5.66 17.61
C LEU A 310 -9.11 6.32 16.26
N TYR A 311 -9.93 6.00 15.25
CA TYR A 311 -9.78 6.61 13.95
C TYR A 311 -11.13 6.85 13.23
N TYR A 312 -11.12 7.89 12.41
CA TYR A 312 -12.17 8.22 11.45
C TYR A 312 -11.54 8.44 10.09
N ILE A 313 -12.02 7.73 9.07
CA ILE A 313 -11.59 7.89 7.68
C ILE A 313 -12.81 8.23 6.84
N LYS A 314 -12.68 9.25 6.00
CA LYS A 314 -13.68 9.59 4.99
C LYS A 314 -13.01 9.69 3.64
N THR A 315 -13.56 8.97 2.67
CA THR A 315 -13.09 8.97 1.29
C THR A 315 -14.26 9.29 0.36
N GLN A 316 -14.06 10.25 -0.51
CA GLN A 316 -15.00 10.57 -1.58
C GLN A 316 -14.27 10.44 -2.91
N ARG A 317 -14.89 9.76 -3.87
CA ARG A 317 -14.38 9.57 -5.22
C ARG A 317 -15.46 9.85 -6.21
N TYR A 318 -15.13 10.63 -7.21
CA TYR A 318 -15.99 10.91 -8.33
C TYR A 318 -15.19 10.79 -9.62
N TRP A 319 -15.76 10.10 -10.60
CA TRP A 319 -15.20 10.10 -11.96
C TRP A 319 -16.29 9.96 -13.00
N ARG A 320 -16.03 10.58 -14.15
CA ARG A 320 -16.87 10.55 -15.34
C ARG A 320 -15.95 10.48 -16.56
N ASN A 321 -16.02 9.35 -17.30
CA ASN A 321 -15.08 9.02 -18.37
C ASN A 321 -15.71 8.15 -19.46
N ALA A 322 -15.01 8.08 -20.62
CA ALA A 322 -15.02 6.92 -21.50
C ALA A 322 -13.78 6.06 -21.20
N GLU A 323 -13.93 4.77 -20.91
CA GLU A 323 -12.82 3.95 -20.34
C GLU A 323 -12.22 2.95 -21.33
N SER A 324 -12.89 2.62 -22.43
CA SER A 324 -12.41 1.64 -23.40
C SER A 324 -12.26 2.26 -24.79
N TYR A 325 -11.09 2.03 -25.38
CA TYR A 325 -10.71 2.55 -26.68
C TYR A 325 -10.30 1.43 -27.61
N ARG A 326 -10.95 1.33 -28.77
CA ARG A 326 -10.64 0.31 -29.77
C ARG A 326 -10.47 0.96 -31.14
N TRP A 327 -9.31 0.75 -31.75
CA TRP A 327 -9.07 1.17 -33.13
C TRP A 327 -10.04 0.47 -34.10
N GLN A 328 -10.46 1.18 -35.12
CA GLN A 328 -11.27 0.67 -36.22
C GLN A 328 -10.68 1.08 -37.57
N PRO A 329 -10.91 0.28 -38.66
CA PRO A 329 -10.53 0.68 -40.03
C PRO A 329 -11.08 2.07 -40.37
N GLY A 330 -10.30 2.86 -41.16
CA GLY A 330 -10.64 4.23 -41.48
C GLY A 330 -10.11 5.24 -40.44
N ASP A 331 -9.10 4.84 -39.68
CA ASP A 331 -8.42 5.65 -38.66
C ASP A 331 -9.40 6.32 -37.68
N GLN A 332 -10.26 5.48 -37.12
CA GLN A 332 -11.20 5.84 -36.05
C GLN A 332 -10.88 5.07 -34.77
N VAL A 333 -11.23 5.68 -33.66
CA VAL A 333 -11.22 5.04 -32.34
C VAL A 333 -12.65 4.96 -31.84
N LYS A 334 -13.16 3.74 -31.72
CA LYS A 334 -14.43 3.48 -31.04
C LYS A 334 -14.22 3.59 -29.55
N ARG A 335 -15.07 4.36 -28.86
CA ARG A 335 -15.12 4.46 -27.41
C ARG A 335 -16.35 3.72 -26.88
N SER A 336 -16.18 3.08 -25.72
CA SER A 336 -17.24 2.40 -24.94
C SER A 336 -16.95 2.53 -23.45
N ASP A 337 -17.83 1.92 -22.64
CA ASP A 337 -17.70 1.95 -21.18
C ASP A 337 -17.67 3.38 -20.64
N PHE A 338 -18.75 4.12 -20.97
CA PHE A 338 -18.98 5.45 -20.45
C PHE A 338 -19.55 5.34 -19.05
N TYR A 339 -18.81 5.82 -18.05
CA TYR A 339 -19.19 5.71 -16.64
C TYR A 339 -19.17 7.07 -15.96
N GLU A 340 -20.21 7.34 -15.17
CA GLU A 340 -20.23 8.39 -14.18
C GLU A 340 -20.49 7.76 -12.81
N ILE A 341 -19.53 7.86 -11.89
CA ILE A 341 -19.57 7.14 -10.62
C ILE A 341 -19.15 8.07 -9.48
N LYS A 342 -19.87 8.00 -8.38
CA LYS A 342 -19.48 8.58 -7.09
C LYS A 342 -19.49 7.52 -6.01
N HIS A 343 -18.40 7.42 -5.28
CA HIS A 343 -18.29 6.66 -4.04
C HIS A 343 -18.16 7.60 -2.87
N THR A 344 -18.85 7.29 -1.78
CA THR A 344 -18.66 7.91 -0.47
C THR A 344 -18.46 6.79 0.53
N GLN A 345 -17.36 6.82 1.24
CA GLN A 345 -17.03 5.84 2.27
C GLN A 345 -16.68 6.57 3.56
N GLU A 346 -17.23 6.10 4.66
CA GLU A 346 -16.93 6.56 6.02
C GLU A 346 -16.60 5.36 6.88
N GLN A 347 -15.47 5.41 7.57
CA GLN A 347 -14.95 4.33 8.40
C GLN A 347 -14.64 4.88 9.79
N VAL A 348 -15.17 4.24 10.82
CA VAL A 348 -14.87 4.52 12.22
C VAL A 348 -14.38 3.26 12.86
N GLY A 349 -13.26 3.32 13.56
CA GLY A 349 -12.74 2.15 14.25
C GLY A 349 -11.97 2.47 15.50
N ASP A 350 -11.79 1.44 16.30
CA ASP A 350 -11.08 1.44 17.58
C ASP A 350 -10.22 0.18 17.67
N ARG A 351 -8.94 0.37 17.93
CA ARG A 351 -8.00 -0.73 18.20
C ARG A 351 -7.39 -0.55 19.57
N GLN A 352 -7.61 -1.52 20.44
CA GLN A 352 -6.99 -1.60 21.75
C GLN A 352 -5.96 -2.71 21.77
N THR A 353 -4.74 -2.43 22.23
CA THR A 353 -3.68 -3.43 22.41
C THR A 353 -3.09 -3.34 23.82
N PHE A 354 -2.70 -4.50 24.35
CA PHE A 354 -1.92 -4.64 25.56
C PHE A 354 -0.67 -5.43 25.26
N THR A 355 0.48 -4.90 25.68
CA THR A 355 1.77 -5.57 25.56
C THR A 355 2.24 -5.97 26.94
N LEU A 356 2.61 -7.24 27.11
CA LEU A 356 3.02 -7.84 28.37
C LEU A 356 4.40 -8.50 28.22
N GLU A 357 5.34 -8.09 29.07
CA GLU A 357 6.61 -8.78 29.31
C GLU A 357 6.39 -9.77 30.44
N HIS A 358 6.67 -11.05 30.21
CA HIS A 358 6.40 -12.11 31.18
C HIS A 358 7.29 -13.33 30.93
N ALA A 359 7.24 -14.30 31.86
CA ALA A 359 7.80 -15.62 31.62
C ALA A 359 6.70 -16.60 31.19
N LEU A 360 6.90 -17.30 30.09
CA LEU A 360 6.04 -18.40 29.65
C LEU A 360 6.79 -19.73 29.80
N PHE A 361 6.31 -20.59 30.66
CA PHE A 361 7.00 -21.84 31.05
C PHE A 361 8.46 -21.64 31.53
N GLY A 362 8.73 -20.51 32.19
CA GLY A 362 10.07 -20.14 32.65
C GLY A 362 10.99 -19.54 31.55
N LEU A 363 10.47 -19.26 30.37
CA LEU A 363 11.20 -18.64 29.26
C LEU A 363 10.76 -17.19 29.07
N ASP A 364 11.70 -16.30 28.81
CA ASP A 364 11.42 -14.90 28.57
C ASP A 364 10.48 -14.73 27.34
N SER A 365 9.39 -14.04 27.57
CA SER A 365 8.33 -13.88 26.59
C SER A 365 7.75 -12.48 26.58
N ARG A 366 7.41 -12.02 25.38
CA ARG A 366 6.66 -10.79 25.14
C ARG A 366 5.41 -11.12 24.36
N SER A 367 4.25 -10.72 24.88
CA SER A 367 2.96 -10.95 24.25
C SER A 367 2.26 -9.63 23.94
N VAL A 368 1.55 -9.58 22.81
CA VAL A 368 0.56 -8.55 22.51
C VAL A 368 -0.78 -9.22 22.33
N VAL A 369 -1.80 -8.70 23.02
CA VAL A 369 -3.19 -9.10 22.82
C VAL A 369 -4.00 -7.87 22.47
N GLY A 370 -5.02 -8.01 21.63
CA GLY A 370 -5.80 -6.86 21.24
C GLY A 370 -7.14 -7.18 20.62
N VAL A 371 -7.93 -6.11 20.55
CA VAL A 371 -9.26 -6.07 19.95
C VAL A 371 -9.23 -5.00 18.88
N ASP A 372 -9.88 -5.26 17.74
CA ASP A 372 -10.04 -4.31 16.65
C ASP A 372 -11.53 -4.28 16.24
N TYR A 373 -12.14 -3.12 16.31
CA TYR A 373 -13.50 -2.88 15.85
C TYR A 373 -13.50 -1.85 14.74
N ASN A 374 -14.25 -2.13 13.67
CA ASN A 374 -14.34 -1.24 12.53
C ASN A 374 -15.75 -1.26 11.96
N ARG A 375 -16.29 -0.07 11.66
CA ARG A 375 -17.58 0.13 11.02
C ARG A 375 -17.39 0.98 9.78
N ILE A 376 -17.82 0.46 8.64
CA ILE A 376 -17.63 1.10 7.35
C ILE A 376 -18.99 1.31 6.69
N HIS A 377 -19.32 2.54 6.37
CA HIS A 377 -20.43 2.92 5.50
C HIS A 377 -19.90 3.16 4.10
N PHE A 378 -20.51 2.53 3.12
CA PHE A 378 -20.20 2.73 1.71
C PHE A 378 -21.48 3.06 0.94
N ALA A 379 -21.46 4.12 0.14
CA ALA A 379 -22.54 4.50 -0.76
C ALA A 379 -22.01 4.69 -2.17
N ARG A 380 -22.73 4.15 -3.15
CA ARG A 380 -22.43 4.29 -4.56
C ARG A 380 -23.57 4.95 -5.32
N GLN A 381 -23.22 5.97 -6.06
CA GLN A 381 -24.08 6.59 -7.08
C GLN A 381 -23.42 6.32 -8.43
N HIS A 382 -24.17 5.98 -9.43
CA HIS A 382 -23.61 5.80 -10.76
C HIS A 382 -24.62 5.96 -11.88
N ASP A 383 -24.08 6.17 -13.06
CA ASP A 383 -24.66 6.00 -14.37
C ASP A 383 -23.70 5.09 -15.17
N PHE A 384 -24.19 3.93 -15.55
CA PHE A 384 -23.42 3.02 -16.40
C PHE A 384 -24.02 3.06 -17.81
N ALA A 385 -23.63 4.04 -18.61
CA ALA A 385 -23.98 4.13 -20.02
C ALA A 385 -23.25 3.06 -20.85
N SER A 386 -23.32 1.80 -20.41
CA SER A 386 -22.55 0.69 -20.98
C SER A 386 -22.98 0.31 -22.41
N SER A 387 -24.16 0.71 -22.85
CA SER A 387 -24.63 0.51 -24.22
C SER A 387 -24.26 1.67 -25.16
N PHE A 388 -23.87 2.82 -24.63
CA PHE A 388 -23.45 3.96 -25.44
C PHE A 388 -22.07 3.71 -26.04
N THR A 389 -21.93 4.02 -27.31
CA THR A 389 -20.62 4.00 -28.01
C THR A 389 -20.60 5.15 -29.00
N ASP A 390 -19.44 5.75 -29.17
CA ASP A 390 -19.17 6.70 -30.23
C ASP A 390 -17.84 6.41 -30.95
N SER A 391 -17.46 7.22 -31.89
CA SER A 391 -16.17 7.10 -32.57
C SER A 391 -15.57 8.48 -32.80
N VAL A 392 -14.27 8.58 -32.57
CA VAL A 392 -13.48 9.79 -32.78
C VAL A 392 -12.31 9.51 -33.74
N PRO A 393 -11.75 10.52 -34.44
CA PRO A 393 -10.58 10.31 -35.29
C PRO A 393 -9.39 9.76 -34.50
N LEU A 394 -8.60 8.86 -35.10
CA LEU A 394 -7.37 8.34 -34.54
C LEU A 394 -6.30 9.45 -34.40
N ALA A 395 -6.24 10.38 -35.32
CA ALA A 395 -5.34 11.53 -35.25
C ALA A 395 -6.00 12.65 -34.45
N GLY A 396 -5.31 13.10 -33.38
CA GLY A 396 -5.79 14.14 -32.48
C GLY A 396 -6.26 13.59 -31.14
N SER A 397 -6.74 14.49 -30.31
CA SER A 397 -7.31 14.18 -28.99
C SER A 397 -8.79 13.84 -29.12
N GLY A 398 -9.37 13.16 -28.12
CA GLY A 398 -10.74 12.68 -28.05
C GLY A 398 -11.79 13.67 -28.52
N GLY A 399 -12.42 14.39 -27.63
CA GLY A 399 -13.52 15.32 -27.88
C GLY A 399 -14.91 14.75 -27.60
N GLY A 400 -15.92 15.61 -27.70
CA GLY A 400 -17.30 15.25 -27.39
C GLY A 400 -17.59 15.23 -25.88
N GLN A 401 -18.85 14.98 -25.55
CA GLN A 401 -19.34 15.05 -24.19
C GLN A 401 -19.80 13.67 -23.71
N TYR A 402 -19.58 13.37 -22.44
CA TYR A 402 -20.22 12.25 -21.77
C TYR A 402 -21.73 12.39 -21.91
N GLN A 403 -22.39 11.29 -22.28
CA GLN A 403 -23.83 11.22 -22.41
C GLN A 403 -24.36 10.03 -21.62
N SER A 404 -25.33 10.28 -20.72
CA SER A 404 -26.05 9.24 -20.03
C SER A 404 -26.99 8.52 -20.99
N THR A 405 -26.97 7.19 -20.94
CA THR A 405 -27.97 6.32 -21.61
C THR A 405 -28.64 5.36 -20.64
N ASP A 406 -28.31 5.46 -19.34
CA ASP A 406 -28.99 4.71 -18.31
C ASP A 406 -30.42 5.26 -18.16
N PRO A 407 -31.48 4.43 -18.33
CA PRO A 407 -32.89 4.87 -18.14
C PRO A 407 -33.17 5.47 -16.77
N LEU A 408 -32.37 5.12 -15.76
CA LEU A 408 -32.48 5.65 -14.40
C LEU A 408 -31.65 6.91 -14.19
N GLY A 409 -30.80 7.29 -15.18
CA GLY A 409 -29.87 8.41 -15.06
C GLY A 409 -28.85 8.24 -13.93
N TYR A 410 -28.06 9.29 -13.70
CA TYR A 410 -27.13 9.33 -12.58
C TYR A 410 -27.86 9.47 -11.25
N GLY A 411 -27.61 8.54 -10.29
CA GLY A 411 -28.26 8.58 -8.99
C GLY A 411 -27.80 7.49 -8.02
N PRO A 412 -28.31 7.53 -6.79
CA PRO A 412 -28.00 6.52 -5.77
C PRO A 412 -28.42 5.12 -6.19
N ARG A 413 -27.52 4.14 -6.04
CA ARG A 413 -27.75 2.74 -6.40
C ARG A 413 -27.57 1.79 -5.24
N GLU A 414 -26.57 1.99 -4.41
CA GLU A 414 -26.22 1.08 -3.34
C GLU A 414 -25.83 1.80 -2.07
N ARG A 415 -26.15 1.17 -0.93
CA ARG A 415 -25.67 1.54 0.38
C ARG A 415 -25.32 0.27 1.13
N ASN A 416 -24.08 0.18 1.58
CA ASN A 416 -23.56 -0.99 2.27
C ASN A 416 -23.00 -0.56 3.63
N LEU A 417 -23.17 -1.45 4.61
CA LEU A 417 -22.62 -1.28 5.96
C LEU A 417 -21.85 -2.55 6.29
N ALA A 418 -20.55 -2.43 6.52
CA ALA A 418 -19.74 -3.50 7.07
C ALA A 418 -19.39 -3.20 8.52
N ARG A 419 -19.53 -4.21 9.40
CA ARG A 419 -19.09 -4.17 10.80
C ARG A 419 -18.09 -5.31 10.98
N GLN A 420 -16.92 -4.98 11.46
CA GLN A 420 -15.85 -5.94 11.68
C GLN A 420 -15.48 -5.93 13.16
N PHE A 421 -15.30 -7.11 13.70
CA PHE A 421 -14.80 -7.31 15.04
C PHE A 421 -13.71 -8.38 14.99
N SER A 422 -12.59 -8.12 15.64
CA SER A 422 -11.46 -9.03 15.63
C SER A 422 -10.81 -9.14 17.00
N LEU A 423 -10.39 -10.35 17.31
CA LEU A 423 -9.52 -10.66 18.44
C LEU A 423 -8.20 -11.17 17.89
N PHE A 424 -7.09 -10.72 18.45
CA PHE A 424 -5.77 -11.17 18.03
C PHE A 424 -4.80 -11.25 19.21
N ALA A 425 -3.85 -12.16 19.07
CA ALA A 425 -2.72 -12.28 19.99
C ALA A 425 -1.45 -12.60 19.20
N GLU A 426 -0.34 -12.07 19.65
CA GLU A 426 0.99 -12.34 19.13
C GLU A 426 1.94 -12.54 20.30
N ASN A 427 2.88 -13.47 20.17
CA ASN A 427 3.88 -13.77 21.20
C ASN A 427 5.25 -14.00 20.57
N ARG A 428 6.30 -13.51 21.23
CA ARG A 428 7.67 -13.94 21.04
C ARG A 428 8.15 -14.60 22.34
N THR A 429 8.66 -15.84 22.25
CA THR A 429 9.28 -16.57 23.35
C THR A 429 10.73 -16.87 22.98
N GLN A 430 11.66 -16.51 23.86
CA GLN A 430 13.07 -16.86 23.72
C GLN A 430 13.27 -18.31 24.19
N LEU A 431 13.43 -19.26 23.24
CA LEU A 431 13.58 -20.69 23.55
C LEU A 431 14.98 -21.04 24.06
N THR A 432 16.00 -20.39 23.51
CA THR A 432 17.40 -20.44 23.92
C THR A 432 18.03 -19.08 23.71
N GLU A 433 19.27 -18.88 24.10
CA GLU A 433 20.00 -17.62 23.86
C GLU A 433 20.01 -17.16 22.41
N ARG A 434 19.83 -18.10 21.44
CA ARG A 434 19.91 -17.82 20.00
C ARG A 434 18.66 -18.20 19.22
N LEU A 435 17.69 -18.85 19.83
CA LEU A 435 16.49 -19.33 19.16
C LEU A 435 15.25 -18.70 19.78
N SER A 436 14.47 -18.02 18.97
CA SER A 436 13.18 -17.49 19.37
C SER A 436 12.04 -18.03 18.50
N LEU A 437 10.87 -18.19 19.13
CA LEU A 437 9.60 -18.53 18.50
C LEU A 437 8.74 -17.27 18.46
N VAL A 438 8.27 -16.89 17.28
CA VAL A 438 7.24 -15.86 17.08
C VAL A 438 5.98 -16.55 16.59
N SER A 439 4.88 -16.37 17.31
CA SER A 439 3.59 -16.97 16.98
C SER A 439 2.47 -15.94 17.08
N GLY A 440 1.38 -16.16 16.37
CA GLY A 440 0.24 -15.28 16.42
C GLY A 440 -1.02 -15.95 15.94
N VAL A 441 -2.14 -15.49 16.47
CA VAL A 441 -3.49 -15.94 16.09
C VAL A 441 -4.41 -14.72 15.95
N ARG A 442 -5.37 -14.81 15.02
CA ARG A 442 -6.41 -13.79 14.86
C ARG A 442 -7.70 -14.45 14.37
N ARG A 443 -8.79 -14.01 14.95
CA ARG A 443 -10.13 -14.30 14.50
C ARG A 443 -10.82 -13.02 14.09
N ASP A 444 -11.31 -12.99 12.86
CA ASP A 444 -12.10 -11.90 12.28
C ASP A 444 -13.56 -12.35 12.13
N GLN A 445 -14.49 -11.43 12.43
CA GLN A 445 -15.90 -11.56 12.13
C GLN A 445 -16.33 -10.31 11.37
N VAL A 446 -16.93 -10.49 10.21
CA VAL A 446 -17.42 -9.41 9.34
C VAL A 446 -18.88 -9.61 9.09
N HIS A 447 -19.71 -8.64 9.41
CA HIS A 447 -21.12 -8.59 9.05
C HIS A 447 -21.36 -7.50 8.02
N ILE A 448 -21.94 -7.86 6.89
CA ILE A 448 -22.17 -6.95 5.75
C ILE A 448 -23.67 -6.87 5.50
N ASP A 449 -24.23 -5.67 5.64
CA ASP A 449 -25.58 -5.32 5.23
C ASP A 449 -25.49 -4.59 3.88
N ARG A 450 -26.13 -5.09 2.86
CA ARG A 450 -26.23 -4.47 1.54
C ARG A 450 -27.67 -4.05 1.24
N SER A 451 -27.83 -2.81 0.78
CA SER A 451 -29.10 -2.29 0.29
C SER A 451 -28.95 -1.84 -1.17
N ASN A 452 -29.78 -2.38 -2.04
CA ASN A 452 -30.00 -1.88 -3.39
C ASN A 452 -31.10 -0.81 -3.31
N LEU A 453 -30.80 0.42 -3.74
CA LEU A 453 -31.71 1.56 -3.64
C LEU A 453 -32.63 1.72 -4.86
N VAL A 454 -32.51 0.84 -5.86
CA VAL A 454 -33.36 0.83 -7.06
C VAL A 454 -34.61 -0.03 -6.83
N ASP A 455 -34.44 -1.20 -6.22
CA ASP A 455 -35.51 -2.17 -6.01
C ASP A 455 -35.82 -2.43 -4.52
N ASP A 456 -35.22 -1.61 -3.62
CA ASP A 456 -35.33 -1.70 -2.16
C ASP A 456 -34.93 -3.08 -1.59
N SER A 457 -34.22 -3.90 -2.36
CA SER A 457 -33.79 -5.22 -1.89
C SER A 457 -32.65 -5.08 -0.87
N ARG A 458 -32.65 -5.98 0.11
CA ARG A 458 -31.62 -6.05 1.15
C ARG A 458 -31.09 -7.45 1.26
N LYS A 459 -29.80 -7.55 1.48
CA LYS A 459 -29.08 -8.80 1.75
C LYS A 459 -28.07 -8.56 2.85
N ASP A 460 -27.99 -9.50 3.78
CA ASP A 460 -26.97 -9.54 4.80
C ASP A 460 -26.12 -10.81 4.67
N ARG A 461 -24.89 -10.73 5.12
CA ARG A 461 -23.95 -11.85 5.17
C ARG A 461 -22.99 -11.67 6.33
N SER A 462 -22.78 -12.75 7.07
CA SER A 462 -21.69 -12.84 8.06
C SER A 462 -20.60 -13.75 7.49
N LEU A 463 -19.36 -13.27 7.58
CA LEU A 463 -18.15 -13.99 7.20
C LEU A 463 -17.23 -14.07 8.42
N SER A 464 -16.45 -15.13 8.51
CA SER A 464 -15.42 -15.26 9.54
C SER A 464 -14.13 -15.82 8.96
N GLY A 465 -12.99 -15.39 9.53
CA GLY A 465 -11.68 -15.89 9.17
C GLY A 465 -10.85 -16.16 10.42
N ASP A 466 -10.22 -17.33 10.45
CA ASP A 466 -9.26 -17.71 11.48
C ASP A 466 -7.86 -17.78 10.85
N ASN A 467 -6.96 -16.98 11.36
CA ASN A 467 -5.60 -16.88 10.82
C ASN A 467 -4.59 -17.14 11.92
N TRP A 468 -3.48 -17.78 11.55
CA TRP A 468 -2.38 -18.01 12.47
C TRP A 468 -1.04 -17.98 11.77
N ARG A 469 0.01 -17.68 12.52
CA ARG A 469 1.39 -17.78 12.06
C ARG A 469 2.27 -18.39 13.17
N ALA A 470 3.32 -19.08 12.75
CA ALA A 470 4.39 -19.53 13.62
C ALA A 470 5.70 -19.46 12.85
N GLY A 471 6.72 -18.91 13.47
CA GLY A 471 8.03 -18.77 12.86
C GLY A 471 9.13 -18.88 13.89
N LEU A 472 10.22 -19.54 13.53
CA LEU A 472 11.44 -19.64 14.29
C LEU A 472 12.48 -18.68 13.71
N VAL A 473 13.20 -18.00 14.59
CA VAL A 473 14.38 -17.20 14.25
C VAL A 473 15.56 -17.73 15.02
N PHE A 474 16.60 -18.13 14.28
CA PHE A 474 17.86 -18.58 14.84
C PHE A 474 18.95 -17.55 14.57
N GLU A 475 19.41 -16.88 15.62
CA GLU A 475 20.52 -15.92 15.58
C GLU A 475 21.85 -16.67 15.54
N VAL A 476 22.40 -16.88 14.33
CA VAL A 476 23.68 -17.54 14.13
C VAL A 476 24.80 -16.69 14.74
N THR A 477 24.75 -15.37 14.49
CA THR A 477 25.51 -14.30 15.14
C THR A 477 24.58 -13.12 15.42
N PRO A 478 24.99 -12.09 16.18
CA PRO A 478 24.16 -10.88 16.36
C PRO A 478 23.78 -10.18 15.05
N GLU A 479 24.57 -10.37 13.98
CA GLU A 479 24.36 -9.75 12.66
C GLU A 479 23.78 -10.71 11.61
N LEU A 480 23.65 -12.02 11.92
CA LEU A 480 23.15 -13.02 10.96
C LEU A 480 22.03 -13.84 11.57
N SER A 481 20.85 -13.78 10.99
CA SER A 481 19.70 -14.60 11.36
C SER A 481 19.23 -15.49 10.23
N LEU A 482 18.85 -16.72 10.59
CA LEU A 482 18.11 -17.68 9.77
C LEU A 482 16.68 -17.77 10.30
N TYR A 483 15.68 -17.75 9.43
CA TYR A 483 14.31 -17.94 9.87
C TYR A 483 13.54 -18.91 8.98
N GLY A 484 12.48 -19.47 9.56
CA GLY A 484 11.45 -20.20 8.84
C GLY A 484 10.09 -19.88 9.43
N GLN A 485 9.08 -19.68 8.59
CA GLN A 485 7.72 -19.44 9.08
C GLN A 485 6.67 -20.19 8.24
N TYR A 486 5.55 -20.43 8.91
CA TYR A 486 4.28 -20.77 8.29
C TYR A 486 3.24 -19.72 8.67
N ALA A 487 2.49 -19.21 7.69
CA ALA A 487 1.48 -18.19 7.90
C ALA A 487 0.25 -18.44 7.04
N THR A 488 -0.92 -18.07 7.56
CA THR A 488 -2.18 -18.14 6.82
C THR A 488 -2.77 -16.75 6.61
N SER A 489 -3.60 -16.62 5.58
CA SER A 489 -4.46 -15.46 5.38
C SER A 489 -5.83 -15.86 4.85
N THR A 490 -6.81 -15.03 5.15
CA THR A 490 -8.13 -15.07 4.53
C THR A 490 -8.34 -13.82 3.69
N GLU A 491 -9.06 -13.92 2.59
CA GLU A 491 -9.29 -12.82 1.66
C GLU A 491 -10.72 -12.89 1.10
N GLY A 492 -11.38 -11.73 0.99
CA GLY A 492 -12.67 -11.67 0.30
C GLY A 492 -12.55 -12.15 -1.15
N VAL A 493 -13.54 -12.90 -1.64
CA VAL A 493 -13.59 -13.34 -3.05
C VAL A 493 -13.62 -12.15 -4.03
N SER A 494 -13.92 -10.97 -3.52
CA SER A 494 -13.82 -9.67 -4.14
C SER A 494 -13.78 -8.63 -3.02
N ASN A 495 -13.82 -7.34 -3.36
CA ASN A 495 -13.91 -6.30 -2.34
C ASN A 495 -15.19 -6.46 -1.49
N LEU A 496 -15.04 -6.60 -0.17
CA LEU A 496 -16.16 -6.85 0.75
C LEU A 496 -17.25 -5.77 0.71
N LEU A 497 -16.88 -4.52 0.43
CA LEU A 497 -17.83 -3.40 0.37
C LEU A 497 -18.69 -3.38 -0.90
N THR A 498 -18.27 -4.10 -1.95
CA THR A 498 -18.94 -4.09 -3.26
C THR A 498 -19.25 -5.49 -3.79
N LEU A 499 -19.27 -6.51 -2.92
CA LEU A 499 -19.69 -7.87 -3.30
C LEU A 499 -21.07 -7.82 -3.97
N ASN A 500 -21.16 -8.39 -5.17
CA ASN A 500 -22.43 -8.54 -5.85
C ASN A 500 -23.27 -9.67 -5.22
N PRO A 501 -24.59 -9.78 -5.54
CA PRO A 501 -25.46 -10.79 -4.94
C PRO A 501 -24.98 -12.24 -5.10
N THR A 502 -24.26 -12.57 -6.19
CA THR A 502 -23.68 -13.89 -6.41
C THR A 502 -22.45 -14.09 -5.52
N GLN A 503 -21.55 -13.11 -5.46
CA GLN A 503 -20.34 -13.18 -4.64
C GLN A 503 -20.64 -13.28 -3.14
N GLN A 504 -21.74 -12.68 -2.68
CA GLN A 504 -22.17 -12.76 -1.26
C GLN A 504 -22.54 -14.18 -0.80
N GLN A 505 -22.67 -15.15 -1.70
CA GLN A 505 -22.98 -16.53 -1.33
C GLN A 505 -21.74 -17.31 -0.88
N PHE A 506 -20.56 -16.80 -1.17
CA PHE A 506 -19.29 -17.50 -0.97
C PHE A 506 -18.58 -17.05 0.32
N ASP A 507 -17.73 -17.91 0.84
CA ASP A 507 -16.89 -17.65 1.99
C ASP A 507 -15.62 -16.90 1.59
N LEU A 508 -14.76 -16.59 2.55
CA LEU A 508 -13.44 -16.02 2.27
C LEU A 508 -12.58 -17.08 1.56
N SER A 509 -11.78 -16.64 0.60
CA SER A 509 -10.66 -17.42 0.08
C SER A 509 -9.60 -17.57 1.18
N GLU A 510 -8.82 -18.64 1.14
CA GLU A 510 -7.79 -18.96 2.12
C GLU A 510 -6.43 -19.06 1.41
N ALA A 511 -5.38 -18.54 2.05
CA ALA A 511 -4.02 -18.76 1.58
C ALA A 511 -3.10 -19.24 2.71
N LYS A 512 -2.12 -20.07 2.34
CA LYS A 512 -1.14 -20.70 3.21
C LYS A 512 0.24 -20.47 2.63
N GLN A 513 1.20 -20.07 3.46
CA GLN A 513 2.58 -19.84 3.04
C GLN A 513 3.56 -20.58 3.94
N THR A 514 4.54 -21.19 3.30
CA THR A 514 5.82 -21.57 3.94
C THR A 514 6.91 -20.66 3.40
N GLU A 515 7.72 -20.10 4.29
CA GLU A 515 8.86 -19.23 3.92
C GLU A 515 10.07 -19.57 4.75
N ILE A 516 11.24 -19.58 4.12
CA ILE A 516 12.56 -19.64 4.78
C ILE A 516 13.40 -18.48 4.28
N GLY A 517 14.27 -17.95 5.14
CA GLY A 517 15.16 -16.87 4.71
C GLY A 517 16.35 -16.64 5.61
N LEU A 518 17.26 -15.84 5.09
CA LEU A 518 18.49 -15.37 5.72
C LEU A 518 18.53 -13.86 5.69
N LYS A 519 19.04 -13.25 6.76
CA LYS A 519 19.27 -11.82 6.87
C LYS A 519 20.59 -11.57 7.55
N GLN A 520 21.43 -10.74 6.96
CA GLN A 520 22.74 -10.43 7.49
C GLN A 520 23.05 -8.94 7.34
N ALA A 521 23.50 -8.34 8.43
CA ALA A 521 24.24 -7.09 8.45
C ALA A 521 25.72 -7.42 8.55
N PHE A 522 26.60 -6.63 7.93
CA PHE A 522 28.05 -6.83 7.94
C PHE A 522 28.78 -5.50 7.79
N TRP A 523 30.12 -5.50 7.98
CA TRP A 523 30.94 -4.30 7.97
C TRP A 523 30.47 -3.22 8.95
N ASN A 524 30.10 -3.61 10.17
CA ASN A 524 29.56 -2.71 11.20
C ASN A 524 28.34 -1.91 10.71
N GLY A 525 27.39 -2.56 10.02
CA GLY A 525 26.16 -1.93 9.51
C GLY A 525 26.32 -1.20 8.16
N GLN A 526 27.51 -1.22 7.54
CA GLN A 526 27.71 -0.61 6.23
C GLN A 526 27.20 -1.48 5.06
N GLY A 527 26.88 -2.73 5.33
CA GLY A 527 26.31 -3.64 4.36
C GLY A 527 25.22 -4.50 4.98
N GLU A 528 24.20 -4.80 4.19
CA GLU A 528 23.17 -5.75 4.55
C GLU A 528 22.66 -6.49 3.31
N TRP A 529 22.24 -7.72 3.50
CA TRP A 529 21.52 -8.46 2.49
C TRP A 529 20.45 -9.36 3.10
N THR A 530 19.41 -9.64 2.30
CA THR A 530 18.38 -10.62 2.65
C THR A 530 18.18 -11.58 1.49
N LEU A 531 17.84 -12.83 1.81
CA LEU A 531 17.43 -13.85 0.85
C LEU A 531 16.24 -14.59 1.44
N ALA A 532 15.17 -14.73 0.65
CA ALA A 532 13.98 -15.49 1.06
C ALA A 532 13.50 -16.39 -0.08
N ALA A 533 13.04 -17.58 0.28
CA ALA A 533 12.32 -18.50 -0.59
C ALA A 533 10.95 -18.79 0.01
N TYR A 534 9.90 -18.78 -0.83
CA TYR A 534 8.54 -19.00 -0.38
C TYR A 534 7.74 -19.90 -1.31
N HIS A 535 6.74 -20.53 -0.74
CA HIS A 535 5.66 -21.23 -1.43
C HIS A 535 4.32 -20.80 -0.83
N ILE A 536 3.39 -20.34 -1.69
CA ILE A 536 2.06 -19.87 -1.31
C ILE A 536 1.03 -20.65 -2.13
N VAL A 537 -0.02 -21.15 -1.45
CA VAL A 537 -1.21 -21.71 -2.10
C VAL A 537 -2.42 -20.93 -1.65
N LYS A 538 -3.21 -20.43 -2.61
CA LYS A 538 -4.50 -19.79 -2.38
C LYS A 538 -5.60 -20.67 -2.93
N GLU A 539 -6.54 -21.03 -2.07
CA GLU A 539 -7.66 -21.91 -2.33
C GLU A 539 -8.99 -21.14 -2.34
N LYS A 540 -10.06 -21.78 -2.80
CA LYS A 540 -11.43 -21.23 -2.81
C LYS A 540 -11.57 -20.01 -3.72
N LEU A 541 -10.92 -20.02 -4.90
CA LEU A 541 -11.16 -19.03 -5.94
C LEU A 541 -12.54 -19.31 -6.59
N LEU A 542 -13.17 -18.24 -7.07
CA LEU A 542 -14.43 -18.41 -7.82
C LEU A 542 -14.13 -18.91 -9.24
N SER A 543 -14.69 -20.03 -9.59
CA SER A 543 -14.55 -20.70 -10.88
C SER A 543 -15.91 -20.91 -11.53
N ARG A 544 -15.95 -21.01 -12.86
CA ARG A 544 -17.17 -21.22 -13.63
C ARG A 544 -16.90 -22.14 -14.84
N ALA A 545 -17.40 -23.34 -14.79
CA ALA A 545 -17.15 -24.40 -15.79
C ALA A 545 -17.64 -24.03 -17.20
N THR A 546 -18.76 -23.31 -17.34
CA THR A 546 -19.26 -22.78 -18.63
C THR A 546 -19.80 -21.37 -18.43
N PRO A 547 -19.99 -20.54 -19.48
CA PRO A 547 -20.57 -19.22 -19.35
C PRO A 547 -21.93 -19.17 -18.66
N THR A 548 -22.71 -20.27 -18.74
CA THR A 548 -24.06 -20.42 -18.16
C THR A 548 -24.10 -21.27 -16.89
N ALA A 549 -22.97 -21.89 -16.49
CA ALA A 549 -22.90 -22.67 -15.26
C ALA A 549 -22.98 -21.80 -14.04
N SER A 550 -23.38 -22.36 -12.90
CA SER A 550 -23.24 -21.71 -11.59
C SER A 550 -21.79 -21.43 -11.29
N THR A 551 -21.53 -20.32 -10.60
CA THR A 551 -20.18 -20.05 -10.04
C THR A 551 -19.97 -20.94 -8.83
N GLU A 552 -18.80 -21.56 -8.73
CA GLU A 552 -18.40 -22.45 -7.64
C GLU A 552 -17.11 -21.91 -6.99
N GLN A 553 -16.87 -22.23 -5.73
CA GLN A 553 -15.69 -21.78 -4.99
C GLN A 553 -14.69 -22.94 -4.84
N ILE A 554 -14.11 -23.37 -5.95
CA ILE A 554 -13.24 -24.56 -6.04
C ILE A 554 -11.86 -24.25 -6.61
N GLY A 555 -11.62 -23.04 -7.16
CA GLY A 555 -10.37 -22.73 -7.84
C GLY A 555 -9.18 -22.58 -6.88
N GLN A 556 -7.99 -22.87 -7.41
CA GLN A 556 -6.72 -22.82 -6.71
C GLN A 556 -5.66 -22.10 -7.54
N GLN A 557 -4.77 -21.36 -6.86
CA GLN A 557 -3.60 -20.71 -7.42
C GLN A 557 -2.43 -20.92 -6.51
N SER A 558 -1.25 -21.24 -7.07
CA SER A 558 0.01 -21.32 -6.33
C SER A 558 1.04 -20.29 -6.80
N SER A 559 2.03 -20.04 -5.95
CA SER A 559 3.15 -19.17 -6.26
C SER A 559 4.39 -19.61 -5.51
N ASP A 560 5.46 -19.88 -6.24
CA ASP A 560 6.81 -20.11 -5.74
C ASP A 560 7.69 -18.90 -6.06
N GLY A 561 8.61 -18.54 -5.18
CA GLY A 561 9.52 -17.46 -5.51
C GLY A 561 10.77 -17.36 -4.65
N LEU A 562 11.71 -16.58 -5.19
CA LEU A 562 12.93 -16.17 -4.54
C LEU A 562 13.01 -14.64 -4.55
N GLU A 563 13.40 -14.06 -3.42
CA GLU A 563 13.59 -12.62 -3.25
C GLU A 563 14.94 -12.34 -2.61
N ALA A 564 15.69 -11.38 -3.14
CA ALA A 564 16.98 -10.97 -2.61
C ALA A 564 17.08 -9.45 -2.55
N THR A 565 17.72 -8.94 -1.50
CA THR A 565 18.07 -7.52 -1.34
C THR A 565 19.55 -7.38 -1.01
N LEU A 566 20.14 -6.25 -1.37
CA LEU A 566 21.51 -5.88 -1.05
C LEU A 566 21.58 -4.36 -0.88
N GLU A 567 22.01 -3.90 0.28
CA GLU A 567 22.31 -2.49 0.56
C GLU A 567 23.77 -2.40 1.00
N LEU A 568 24.54 -1.50 0.39
CA LEU A 568 25.96 -1.31 0.68
C LEU A 568 26.30 0.18 0.78
N ALA A 569 26.96 0.57 1.86
CA ALA A 569 27.69 1.83 1.98
C ALA A 569 29.18 1.54 1.76
N LEU A 570 29.64 1.78 0.54
CA LEU A 570 31.03 1.54 0.16
C LEU A 570 31.89 2.77 0.49
N GLY A 571 33.17 2.57 0.68
CA GLY A 571 34.11 3.68 0.90
C GLY A 571 34.02 4.77 -0.17
N GLN A 572 34.54 5.97 0.14
CA GLN A 572 34.58 7.12 -0.77
C GLN A 572 33.18 7.64 -1.19
N GLY A 573 32.14 7.42 -0.35
CA GLY A 573 30.80 7.96 -0.56
C GLY A 573 29.95 7.24 -1.61
N TRP A 574 30.32 6.00 -2.00
CA TRP A 574 29.49 5.14 -2.82
C TRP A 574 28.42 4.43 -1.98
N GLN A 575 27.19 4.39 -2.50
CA GLN A 575 26.10 3.58 -1.96
C GLN A 575 25.47 2.77 -3.08
N VAL A 576 25.14 1.52 -2.79
CA VAL A 576 24.52 0.57 -3.72
C VAL A 576 23.27 0.02 -3.04
N SER A 577 22.12 0.13 -3.70
CA SER A 577 20.89 -0.54 -3.33
C SER A 577 20.45 -1.42 -4.50
N ALA A 578 20.32 -2.70 -4.28
CA ALA A 578 19.92 -3.65 -5.32
C ALA A 578 18.90 -4.65 -4.77
N ASN A 579 17.97 -5.04 -5.60
CA ASN A 579 17.09 -6.15 -5.28
C ASN A 579 16.63 -6.87 -6.55
N ALA A 580 16.25 -8.14 -6.37
CA ALA A 580 15.70 -8.96 -7.44
C ALA A 580 14.67 -9.93 -6.86
N ALA A 581 13.68 -10.27 -7.67
CA ALA A 581 12.72 -11.32 -7.38
C ALA A 581 12.48 -12.18 -8.61
N TRP A 582 12.31 -13.48 -8.35
CA TRP A 582 11.82 -14.46 -9.31
C TRP A 582 10.54 -15.09 -8.77
N VAL A 583 9.49 -15.13 -9.60
CA VAL A 583 8.16 -15.61 -9.24
C VAL A 583 7.67 -16.59 -10.31
N ARG A 584 7.24 -17.77 -9.87
CA ARG A 584 6.48 -18.74 -10.65
C ARG A 584 5.09 -18.84 -10.02
N ALA A 585 4.12 -18.15 -10.62
CA ALA A 585 2.73 -18.22 -10.22
C ALA A 585 1.90 -18.87 -11.33
N GLU A 586 0.98 -19.75 -10.95
CA GLU A 586 0.08 -20.44 -11.89
C GLU A 586 -1.27 -20.72 -11.25
N TYR A 587 -2.30 -20.77 -12.06
CA TYR A 587 -3.58 -21.34 -11.67
C TYR A 587 -3.47 -22.86 -11.67
N ASP A 588 -3.65 -23.49 -10.51
CA ASP A 588 -3.56 -24.95 -10.40
C ASP A 588 -4.88 -25.61 -10.83
N ASP A 589 -6.00 -25.01 -10.44
CA ASP A 589 -7.37 -25.37 -10.83
C ASP A 589 -8.19 -24.10 -10.98
N PHE A 590 -8.46 -23.69 -12.21
CA PHE A 590 -9.24 -22.48 -12.46
C PHE A 590 -9.91 -22.51 -13.83
N THR A 591 -11.21 -22.35 -13.83
CA THR A 591 -12.01 -22.23 -15.06
C THR A 591 -12.74 -20.88 -15.06
N GLU A 592 -12.54 -20.11 -16.12
CA GLU A 592 -13.19 -18.82 -16.32
C GLU A 592 -14.01 -18.81 -17.60
N ALA A 593 -15.31 -18.51 -17.47
CA ALA A 593 -16.25 -18.39 -18.59
C ALA A 593 -16.22 -19.60 -19.57
N GLY A 594 -15.97 -20.81 -19.05
CA GLY A 594 -15.91 -22.05 -19.82
C GLY A 594 -14.57 -22.38 -20.44
N GLY A 595 -13.54 -21.56 -20.20
CA GLY A 595 -12.15 -21.83 -20.58
C GLY A 595 -11.34 -22.32 -19.39
N ASP A 596 -10.70 -23.49 -19.52
CA ASP A 596 -9.72 -23.96 -18.55
C ASP A 596 -8.50 -23.04 -18.59
N ARG A 597 -8.07 -22.57 -17.41
CA ARG A 597 -6.92 -21.69 -17.21
C ARG A 597 -5.80 -22.36 -16.40
N SER A 598 -5.98 -23.63 -16.04
CA SER A 598 -5.00 -24.39 -15.28
C SER A 598 -3.64 -24.40 -15.99
N GLY A 599 -2.56 -24.18 -15.25
CA GLY A 599 -1.20 -23.98 -15.77
C GLY A 599 -0.90 -22.57 -16.33
N ASN A 600 -1.91 -21.70 -16.49
CA ASN A 600 -1.69 -20.33 -16.93
C ASN A 600 -1.18 -19.44 -15.80
N ARG A 601 -0.39 -18.42 -16.19
CA ARG A 601 0.10 -17.41 -15.27
C ARG A 601 -1.02 -16.40 -14.96
N PRO A 602 -1.20 -16.00 -13.70
CA PRO A 602 -2.12 -14.93 -13.34
C PRO A 602 -1.79 -13.61 -14.04
N THR A 603 -2.82 -12.81 -14.30
CA THR A 603 -2.69 -11.53 -15.01
C THR A 603 -1.78 -10.56 -14.29
N ASN A 604 -1.02 -9.78 -15.04
CA ASN A 604 -0.11 -8.73 -14.56
C ASN A 604 1.00 -9.23 -13.60
N VAL A 605 1.31 -10.51 -13.58
CA VAL A 605 2.40 -11.09 -12.78
C VAL A 605 3.65 -11.25 -13.63
N PRO A 606 4.71 -10.43 -13.42
CA PRO A 606 6.01 -10.64 -14.07
C PRO A 606 6.74 -11.82 -13.42
N ARG A 607 7.48 -12.60 -14.21
CA ARG A 607 8.33 -13.67 -13.67
C ARG A 607 9.56 -13.14 -12.95
N ARG A 608 10.08 -12.00 -13.38
CA ARG A 608 11.29 -11.38 -12.82
C ARG A 608 11.09 -9.88 -12.67
N THR A 609 11.54 -9.37 -11.55
CA THR A 609 11.74 -7.94 -11.33
C THR A 609 13.13 -7.72 -10.76
N ALA A 610 13.76 -6.61 -11.11
CA ALA A 610 15.04 -6.22 -10.53
C ALA A 610 15.12 -4.69 -10.44
N ASN A 611 15.74 -4.21 -9.38
CA ASN A 611 16.03 -2.80 -9.18
C ASN A 611 17.50 -2.65 -8.78
N LEU A 612 18.13 -1.61 -9.28
CA LEU A 612 19.48 -1.18 -8.90
C LEU A 612 19.47 0.33 -8.74
N TRP A 613 20.02 0.82 -7.66
CA TRP A 613 20.28 2.24 -7.44
C TRP A 613 21.73 2.41 -6.98
N LEU A 614 22.47 3.24 -7.68
CA LEU A 614 23.84 3.63 -7.36
C LEU A 614 23.84 5.11 -7.01
N SER A 615 24.41 5.49 -5.87
CA SER A 615 24.63 6.90 -5.54
C SER A 615 26.10 7.12 -5.15
N LYS A 616 26.55 8.35 -5.37
CA LYS A 616 27.92 8.78 -5.13
C LYS A 616 27.93 10.18 -4.55
N ALA A 617 28.55 10.37 -3.39
CA ALA A 617 28.97 11.67 -2.94
C ALA A 617 30.19 12.10 -3.79
N LEU A 618 29.96 13.04 -4.72
CA LEU A 618 31.01 13.58 -5.60
C LEU A 618 31.91 14.58 -4.84
N SER A 619 31.32 15.28 -3.88
CA SER A 619 31.98 16.13 -2.89
C SER A 619 31.15 16.16 -1.61
N GLU A 620 31.57 16.89 -0.57
CA GLU A 620 30.77 17.13 0.63
C GLU A 620 29.43 17.83 0.34
N GLN A 621 29.34 18.54 -0.79
CA GLN A 621 28.17 19.33 -1.17
C GLN A 621 27.35 18.69 -2.30
N VAL A 622 27.93 17.77 -3.09
CA VAL A 622 27.28 17.24 -4.29
C VAL A 622 27.14 15.72 -4.22
N GLN A 623 25.93 15.26 -4.37
CA GLN A 623 25.58 13.84 -4.48
C GLN A 623 24.89 13.58 -5.82
N ALA A 624 25.23 12.52 -6.50
CA ALA A 624 24.56 12.06 -7.72
C ALA A 624 24.05 10.62 -7.53
N GLY A 625 22.96 10.29 -8.21
CA GLY A 625 22.38 8.97 -8.21
C GLY A 625 21.89 8.54 -9.59
N VAL A 626 21.92 7.25 -9.86
CA VAL A 626 21.35 6.63 -11.05
C VAL A 626 20.75 5.29 -10.67
N GLY A 627 19.57 5.00 -11.19
CA GLY A 627 18.87 3.74 -10.91
C GLY A 627 18.23 3.14 -12.15
N ALA A 628 18.10 1.82 -12.14
CA ALA A 628 17.41 1.06 -13.18
C ALA A 628 16.37 0.14 -12.55
N ARG A 629 15.18 0.08 -13.16
CA ARG A 629 14.09 -0.83 -12.80
C ARG A 629 13.74 -1.70 -14.01
N TYR A 630 13.83 -3.01 -13.82
CA TYR A 630 13.44 -4.02 -14.80
C TYR A 630 12.16 -4.73 -14.36
N VAL A 631 11.21 -4.89 -15.29
CA VAL A 631 9.99 -5.69 -15.14
C VAL A 631 9.86 -6.62 -16.34
N ASP A 632 9.73 -7.93 -16.08
CA ASP A 632 9.62 -8.96 -17.14
C ASP A 632 8.27 -8.88 -17.87
N ALA A 633 8.16 -9.56 -19.00
CA ALA A 633 6.93 -9.71 -19.75
C ALA A 633 5.84 -10.41 -18.89
N ARG A 634 4.60 -9.96 -19.06
CA ARG A 634 3.44 -10.45 -18.34
C ARG A 634 2.21 -10.49 -19.24
N TYR A 635 1.15 -11.13 -18.79
CA TYR A 635 -0.10 -11.25 -19.54
C TYR A 635 -1.17 -10.29 -19.00
N ALA A 636 -1.97 -9.72 -19.90
CA ALA A 636 -3.11 -8.87 -19.54
C ALA A 636 -4.40 -9.68 -19.34
N ASP A 637 -4.43 -10.93 -19.82
CA ASP A 637 -5.59 -11.85 -19.74
C ASP A 637 -5.25 -13.16 -19.06
N THR A 638 -6.25 -13.84 -18.50
CA THR A 638 -6.11 -15.16 -17.84
C THR A 638 -5.81 -16.28 -18.80
N ALA A 639 -6.14 -16.13 -20.09
CA ALA A 639 -5.85 -17.11 -21.14
C ALA A 639 -4.38 -17.05 -21.63
N ASN A 640 -3.61 -16.07 -21.19
CA ASN A 640 -2.23 -15.82 -21.58
C ASN A 640 -2.02 -15.55 -23.08
N ASN A 641 -3.02 -14.96 -23.74
CA ASN A 641 -2.97 -14.60 -25.15
C ASN A 641 -2.42 -13.19 -25.38
N VAL A 642 -2.67 -12.27 -24.45
CA VAL A 642 -2.30 -10.84 -24.55
C VAL A 642 -1.05 -10.57 -23.73
N THR A 643 0.08 -10.42 -24.43
CA THR A 643 1.39 -10.18 -23.79
C THR A 643 1.69 -8.68 -23.68
N LEU A 644 2.04 -8.24 -22.49
CA LEU A 644 2.66 -6.95 -22.22
C LEU A 644 4.19 -7.12 -22.22
N PRO A 645 4.95 -6.39 -23.07
CA PRO A 645 6.39 -6.54 -23.17
C PRO A 645 7.14 -6.20 -21.88
N SER A 646 8.32 -6.78 -21.71
CA SER A 646 9.27 -6.39 -20.67
C SER A 646 9.83 -5.00 -20.92
N TYR A 647 10.22 -4.32 -19.83
CA TYR A 647 10.86 -3.02 -19.93
C TYR A 647 11.91 -2.78 -18.86
N THR A 648 12.84 -1.87 -19.18
CA THR A 648 13.78 -1.28 -18.23
C THR A 648 13.64 0.23 -18.30
N VAL A 649 13.46 0.87 -17.14
CA VAL A 649 13.43 2.33 -16.99
C VAL A 649 14.63 2.74 -16.17
N VAL A 650 15.32 3.80 -16.60
CA VAL A 650 16.48 4.36 -15.91
C VAL A 650 16.15 5.78 -15.46
N ASP A 651 16.43 6.07 -14.19
CA ASP A 651 16.25 7.38 -13.57
C ASP A 651 17.60 7.87 -13.03
N ALA A 652 17.78 9.20 -12.94
CA ALA A 652 19.00 9.80 -12.40
C ALA A 652 18.66 11.05 -11.60
N ASN A 653 19.55 11.43 -10.68
CA ASN A 653 19.42 12.69 -9.94
C ASN A 653 20.77 13.27 -9.56
N ILE A 654 20.75 14.59 -9.25
CA ILE A 654 21.86 15.31 -8.64
C ILE A 654 21.28 16.18 -7.54
N GLY A 655 21.87 16.14 -6.36
CA GLY A 655 21.60 17.06 -5.25
C GLY A 655 22.84 17.89 -4.94
N TRP A 656 22.67 19.21 -4.77
CA TRP A 656 23.73 20.15 -4.47
C TRP A 656 23.37 21.02 -3.27
N GLN A 657 24.13 20.90 -2.18
CA GLN A 657 24.06 21.77 -1.01
C GLN A 657 24.79 23.07 -1.32
N VAL A 658 24.05 24.10 -1.78
CA VAL A 658 24.63 25.38 -2.24
C VAL A 658 25.05 26.25 -1.06
N LEU A 659 24.21 26.27 -0.02
CA LEU A 659 24.45 26.93 1.26
C LEU A 659 24.13 25.94 2.39
N ALA A 660 24.47 26.25 3.62
CA ALA A 660 24.20 25.38 4.76
C ALA A 660 22.72 25.02 4.91
N ASP A 661 21.83 25.90 4.51
CA ASP A 661 20.39 25.85 4.62
C ASP A 661 19.66 25.73 3.27
N VAL A 662 20.38 25.77 2.12
CA VAL A 662 19.80 25.71 0.78
C VAL A 662 20.36 24.54 -0.01
N ARG A 663 19.48 23.63 -0.45
CA ARG A 663 19.80 22.53 -1.35
C ARG A 663 19.02 22.64 -2.67
N LEU A 664 19.71 22.47 -3.78
CA LEU A 664 19.12 22.31 -5.09
C LEU A 664 19.11 20.83 -5.50
N GLY A 665 18.06 20.41 -6.16
CA GLY A 665 17.90 19.07 -6.71
C GLY A 665 17.58 19.13 -8.20
N LEU A 666 18.12 18.17 -8.96
CA LEU A 666 17.74 17.88 -10.33
C LEU A 666 17.33 16.40 -10.40
N GLU A 667 16.12 16.15 -10.84
CA GLU A 667 15.53 14.81 -11.00
C GLU A 667 15.26 14.56 -12.48
N LEU A 668 15.73 13.40 -12.98
CA LEU A 668 15.53 12.93 -14.35
C LEU A 668 14.85 11.56 -14.28
N ASN A 669 13.59 11.49 -14.65
CA ASN A 669 12.83 10.24 -14.71
C ASN A 669 12.78 9.73 -16.15
N ASN A 670 12.82 8.40 -16.32
CA ASN A 670 12.84 7.74 -17.62
C ASN A 670 13.89 8.36 -18.58
N LEU A 671 15.14 8.42 -18.15
CA LEU A 671 16.25 9.13 -18.80
C LEU A 671 16.37 8.85 -20.29
N PHE A 672 16.13 7.60 -20.71
CA PHE A 672 16.22 7.17 -22.11
C PHE A 672 14.91 7.23 -22.88
N ASP A 673 13.89 7.84 -22.30
CA ASP A 673 12.55 7.97 -22.90
C ASP A 673 11.94 6.63 -23.36
N ARG A 674 12.14 5.59 -22.52
CA ARG A 674 11.63 4.27 -22.82
C ARG A 674 10.10 4.28 -22.86
N GLN A 675 9.53 3.82 -23.95
CA GLN A 675 8.09 3.59 -24.09
C GLN A 675 7.75 2.20 -23.55
N TYR A 676 6.78 2.12 -22.64
CA TYR A 676 6.40 0.86 -22.00
C TYR A 676 4.94 0.90 -21.54
N ALA A 677 4.32 -0.27 -21.50
CA ALA A 677 2.99 -0.44 -20.92
C ALA A 677 3.09 -0.79 -19.44
N THR A 678 2.36 -0.08 -18.58
CA THR A 678 2.20 -0.42 -17.16
C THR A 678 1.16 -1.53 -16.99
N THR A 679 0.10 -1.50 -17.79
CA THR A 679 -0.92 -2.55 -17.92
C THR A 679 -1.58 -2.46 -19.30
N GLY A 680 -2.56 -3.31 -19.58
CA GLY A 680 -3.35 -3.31 -20.81
C GLY A 680 -4.73 -3.90 -20.61
N SER A 681 -5.62 -3.65 -21.56
CA SER A 681 -6.92 -4.29 -21.58
C SER A 681 -6.79 -5.81 -21.84
N SER A 682 -7.68 -6.61 -21.26
CA SER A 682 -7.68 -8.07 -21.42
C SER A 682 -7.97 -8.53 -22.85
N ASP A 683 -8.59 -7.70 -23.67
CA ASP A 683 -8.83 -7.97 -25.09
C ASP A 683 -7.65 -7.55 -26.01
N GLY A 684 -6.57 -6.99 -25.44
CA GLY A 684 -5.37 -6.61 -26.16
C GLY A 684 -5.55 -5.41 -27.11
N GLN A 685 -6.57 -4.59 -26.91
CA GLN A 685 -6.85 -3.45 -27.80
C GLN A 685 -6.31 -2.13 -27.27
N GLN A 686 -5.89 -2.06 -26.01
CA GLN A 686 -5.52 -0.83 -25.35
C GLN A 686 -4.38 -1.06 -24.36
N TRP A 687 -3.38 -0.17 -24.37
CA TRP A 687 -2.31 -0.12 -23.36
C TRP A 687 -2.41 1.13 -22.51
N TYR A 688 -2.06 0.98 -21.23
CA TYR A 688 -1.82 2.09 -20.33
C TYR A 688 -0.31 2.32 -20.27
N LEU A 689 0.13 3.45 -20.81
CA LEU A 689 1.55 3.74 -20.96
C LEU A 689 2.15 4.31 -19.68
N GLY A 690 3.43 4.04 -19.45
CA GLY A 690 4.22 4.74 -18.47
C GLY A 690 4.61 6.14 -18.96
N ALA A 691 4.86 7.06 -18.00
CA ALA A 691 5.23 8.44 -18.30
C ALA A 691 6.50 8.53 -19.14
N PRO A 692 6.60 9.53 -20.03
CA PRO A 692 7.80 9.83 -20.82
C PRO A 692 8.95 10.32 -19.94
N ARG A 693 10.09 10.62 -20.58
CA ARG A 693 11.19 11.31 -19.90
C ARG A 693 10.70 12.65 -19.36
N SER A 694 11.03 12.90 -18.10
CA SER A 694 10.72 14.16 -17.44
C SER A 694 11.90 14.66 -16.62
N LEU A 695 11.98 15.99 -16.50
CA LEU A 695 12.97 16.70 -15.71
C LEU A 695 12.25 17.52 -14.64
N PHE A 696 12.76 17.51 -13.41
CA PHE A 696 12.23 18.30 -12.33
C PHE A 696 13.36 18.90 -11.49
N VAL A 697 13.31 20.20 -11.26
CA VAL A 697 14.27 20.96 -10.43
C VAL A 697 13.60 21.31 -9.12
N THR A 698 14.30 21.12 -8.02
CA THR A 698 13.82 21.47 -6.66
C THR A 698 14.76 22.41 -5.96
N ALA A 699 14.22 23.26 -5.10
CA ALA A 699 14.95 24.09 -4.15
C ALA A 699 14.36 23.87 -2.75
N ASP A 700 15.17 23.35 -1.84
CA ASP A 700 14.86 23.16 -0.43
C ASP A 700 15.54 24.23 0.42
N TYR A 701 14.81 24.86 1.32
CA TYR A 701 15.30 25.82 2.29
C TYR A 701 14.93 25.39 3.70
N ARG A 702 15.93 25.28 4.58
CA ARG A 702 15.76 24.90 6.00
C ARG A 702 16.06 26.12 6.90
N PHE A 703 15.25 26.31 7.94
CA PHE A 703 15.40 27.45 8.87
C PHE A 703 14.78 27.19 10.25
#